data_41975304ef24838e1d164f27b5a11b6f
#
_entry.id   41975304ef24838e1d164f27b5a11b6f
#
_cell.length_a   1.000
_cell.length_b   1.000
_cell.length_c   1.000
_cell.angle_alpha   90.00
_cell.angle_beta   90.00
_cell.angle_gamma   90.00
#
_symmetry.space_group_name_H-M   'P 1'
#
loop_
_entity.id
_entity.type
_entity.pdbx_description
1 polymer ?
#
loop_
_entity_poly.entity_id
_entity_poly.type
_entity_poly.pdbx_seq_one_letter_code
_entity_poly.pdbx_strand_id
1 'polypeptide(L)'
;MKNLSGLGVKLLILFCFSGVLHFAGKASSIAGMTSGNKEEGRTFIIDISTTDLGEFKDHVIAASRLKNYGRVRVNISTLADKSFHEIPPGGNPWNEYASNNAALYKFFPDPKIAPFIPAEFVAKNRKLLLEKAKILREQGMEAAFFANEPAFLPAAFFEAYPHLRGPRVDHPRRSTNPCFSPCLSRKEMQEMVAGMMAEMLKNAPEIKTYFFKTNDAGSGNCWSDWLYTGPNGPAHCRGETTGQRMENIFKAMQAGADRAESDLDVYLSHSQGSSNFSDEERVDIQNRLPENCYFKSTPEHEFVSFGSEIGLMYPVRGICDVLSALDDLKRIDQQKNQTIFIDFSSFYDRGNESPAVEDFLLGLLDDHFGKYSSVDETALQKLRAYSRELAGDRFADTLYNALVNLEEAFAYRSVNFRSVYGIYWNVSSRMINRPLVAVPQRLSAEEESYFLPFIFNISREEARNDYLDFHGGRWTTSPDAIRVYVNKVTGVSSKLESIDPKTLKGDLIPKMALALRVHASLMRSCANFTEAQQIRDTNAVKLNGPIHRPDKEANWTGDPDLLKFNAIMRDELDNAAELAALLKQGGLPVLCLAKDDLHEDCFLLGPDIIGQLQKKYRIMISHWRDIEDYMTTPFK
;
A
#
# COMPACT_ATOMS: atom_id res chain seq x y z
N MET A 1 42.88 37.64 -5.50
CA MET A 1 42.13 38.91 -5.33
C MET A 1 40.68 38.69 -5.66
N LYS A 2 39.80 39.11 -4.72
CA LYS A 2 38.34 39.30 -4.77
C LYS A 2 37.45 38.06 -4.85
N ASN A 3 36.99 37.65 -3.70
CA ASN A 3 35.63 37.52 -3.18
C ASN A 3 34.49 37.31 -4.21
N LEU A 4 33.85 36.19 -4.14
CA LEU A 4 32.39 36.10 -4.33
C LEU A 4 31.84 35.13 -3.27
N SER A 5 31.18 35.75 -2.31
CA SER A 5 30.40 35.12 -1.23
C SER A 5 29.03 34.73 -1.75
N GLY A 6 28.56 33.59 -1.29
CA GLY A 6 27.18 33.42 -0.85
C GLY A 6 26.13 33.20 -1.92
N LEU A 7 25.78 31.94 -2.18
CA LEU A 7 24.40 31.55 -2.46
C LEU A 7 24.12 30.27 -1.65
N GLY A 8 23.40 30.48 -0.56
CA GLY A 8 22.90 29.39 0.27
C GLY A 8 21.82 28.63 -0.47
N VAL A 9 22.13 27.41 -0.86
CA VAL A 9 21.14 26.44 -1.30
C VAL A 9 20.39 25.95 -0.03
N LYS A 10 19.21 26.46 0.18
CA LYS A 10 18.28 25.88 1.15
C LYS A 10 17.90 24.48 0.68
N LEU A 11 18.50 23.50 1.31
CA LEU A 11 18.14 22.10 1.17
C LEU A 11 16.79 21.89 1.87
N LEU A 12 15.72 21.79 1.10
CA LEU A 12 14.40 21.41 1.62
C LEU A 12 14.43 19.89 1.83
N ILE A 13 14.72 19.49 3.06
CA ILE A 13 14.59 18.09 3.48
C ILE A 13 13.11 17.91 3.83
N LEU A 14 12.34 17.29 2.93
CA LEU A 14 10.99 16.82 3.24
C LEU A 14 11.12 15.51 4.02
N PHE A 15 10.95 15.61 5.32
CA PHE A 15 10.77 14.47 6.19
C PHE A 15 9.28 14.08 6.20
N CYS A 16 8.96 12.89 5.69
CA CYS A 16 7.75 12.21 6.08
C CYS A 16 8.00 11.59 7.47
N PHE A 17 7.71 12.36 8.49
CA PHE A 17 7.66 11.87 9.87
C PHE A 17 6.21 11.57 10.23
N SER A 18 5.92 10.34 10.58
CA SER A 18 5.02 10.05 11.68
C SER A 18 5.76 10.50 12.95
N GLY A 19 5.64 11.79 13.25
CA GLY A 19 6.45 12.42 14.27
C GLY A 19 5.91 12.16 15.65
N VAL A 20 6.67 11.46 16.45
CA VAL A 20 6.60 11.59 17.90
C VAL A 20 7.20 12.95 18.28
N LEU A 21 6.37 13.96 18.44
CA LEU A 21 6.75 15.21 19.09
C LEU A 21 6.26 15.17 20.54
N HIS A 22 7.20 14.96 21.45
CA HIS A 22 7.00 15.22 22.87
C HIS A 22 6.83 16.73 23.10
N PHE A 23 5.62 17.18 23.39
CA PHE A 23 5.37 18.44 24.05
C PHE A 23 4.95 18.17 25.50
N ALA A 24 5.85 18.51 26.43
CA ALA A 24 5.52 18.60 27.84
C ALA A 24 4.62 19.82 28.07
N GLY A 25 3.31 19.60 28.16
CA GLY A 25 2.30 20.60 28.54
C GLY A 25 1.68 20.24 29.89
N LYS A 26 1.70 21.19 30.79
CA LYS A 26 1.25 21.13 32.18
C LYS A 26 -0.11 20.48 32.36
N ALA A 27 -0.16 19.49 33.24
CA ALA A 27 -1.39 18.94 33.79
C ALA A 27 -2.13 20.02 34.62
N SER A 28 -3.35 20.34 34.21
CA SER A 28 -4.34 20.91 35.10
C SER A 28 -5.43 19.88 35.37
N SER A 29 -5.54 19.50 36.61
CA SER A 29 -6.51 18.58 37.17
C SER A 29 -7.94 19.01 36.86
N ILE A 30 -8.72 18.17 36.21
CA ILE A 30 -10.18 18.21 36.31
C ILE A 30 -10.62 16.86 36.84
N ALA A 31 -10.98 16.84 38.13
CA ALA A 31 -11.66 15.75 38.79
C ALA A 31 -13.14 15.77 38.39
N GLY A 32 -13.69 14.61 38.12
CA GLY A 32 -15.12 14.35 38.18
C GLY A 32 -15.86 14.45 36.86
N MET A 33 -15.87 13.34 36.09
CA MET A 33 -17.00 13.06 35.22
C MET A 33 -17.46 11.62 35.43
N THR A 34 -18.66 11.54 35.96
CA THR A 34 -19.45 10.33 36.18
C THR A 34 -19.66 9.54 34.90
N SER A 35 -19.64 8.23 35.02
CA SER A 35 -20.02 7.27 33.99
C SER A 35 -21.45 7.53 33.50
N GLY A 36 -21.58 8.14 32.33
CA GLY A 36 -22.85 8.36 31.67
C GLY A 36 -22.65 8.52 30.18
N ASN A 37 -23.18 7.60 29.42
CA ASN A 37 -23.42 7.61 27.98
C ASN A 37 -22.28 8.15 27.09
N LYS A 38 -21.22 7.36 26.92
CA LYS A 38 -20.20 7.57 25.87
C LYS A 38 -20.53 6.90 24.52
N GLU A 39 -21.70 6.29 24.38
CA GLU A 39 -22.00 5.39 23.27
C GLU A 39 -22.53 6.07 21.98
N GLU A 40 -23.00 7.31 22.04
CA GLU A 40 -23.71 7.91 20.90
C GLU A 40 -22.82 8.52 19.81
N GLY A 41 -21.50 8.57 19.97
CA GLY A 41 -20.62 9.30 19.04
C GLY A 41 -19.59 8.49 18.27
N ARG A 42 -19.28 7.23 18.68
CA ARG A 42 -18.16 6.49 18.07
C ARG A 42 -18.55 5.81 16.76
N THR A 43 -17.64 5.86 15.79
CA THR A 43 -17.81 5.19 14.50
C THR A 43 -16.55 4.39 14.16
N PHE A 44 -16.70 3.10 13.88
CA PHE A 44 -15.65 2.25 13.34
C PHE A 44 -15.84 2.12 11.84
N ILE A 45 -14.81 2.42 11.08
CA ILE A 45 -14.79 2.28 9.62
C ILE A 45 -13.79 1.20 9.29
N ILE A 46 -14.27 0.09 8.71
CA ILE A 46 -13.47 -1.09 8.44
C ILE A 46 -13.29 -1.23 6.94
N ASP A 47 -12.04 -1.25 6.49
CA ASP A 47 -11.71 -1.50 5.08
C ASP A 47 -11.41 -2.98 4.86
N ILE A 48 -12.25 -3.63 4.06
CA ILE A 48 -12.15 -5.03 3.67
C ILE A 48 -12.29 -5.10 2.15
N SER A 49 -11.32 -5.68 1.48
CA SER A 49 -11.19 -5.67 0.02
C SER A 49 -11.26 -7.07 -0.57
N THR A 50 -12.35 -7.81 -0.34
CA THR A 50 -12.57 -9.12 -0.94
C THR A 50 -13.75 -9.14 -1.91
N THR A 51 -13.66 -9.96 -2.97
CA THR A 51 -14.77 -10.25 -3.89
C THR A 51 -15.54 -11.52 -3.49
N ASP A 52 -15.01 -12.32 -2.57
CA ASP A 52 -15.68 -13.50 -2.03
C ASP A 52 -16.71 -13.10 -0.97
N LEU A 53 -17.97 -13.40 -1.22
CA LEU A 53 -19.06 -13.04 -0.31
C LEU A 53 -19.08 -13.86 0.97
N GLY A 54 -18.55 -15.09 0.96
CA GLY A 54 -18.41 -15.92 2.16
C GLY A 54 -17.37 -15.33 3.10
N GLU A 55 -16.18 -15.03 2.56
CA GLU A 55 -15.11 -14.37 3.28
C GLU A 55 -15.55 -12.98 3.80
N PHE A 56 -16.20 -12.18 2.97
CA PHE A 56 -16.76 -10.88 3.39
C PHE A 56 -17.73 -11.02 4.57
N LYS A 57 -18.60 -12.04 4.54
CA LYS A 57 -19.55 -12.31 5.61
C LYS A 57 -18.84 -12.69 6.91
N ASP A 58 -17.78 -13.49 6.84
CA ASP A 58 -17.01 -13.89 8.00
C ASP A 58 -16.34 -12.67 8.66
N HIS A 59 -15.75 -11.78 7.89
CA HIS A 59 -15.19 -10.51 8.37
C HIS A 59 -16.26 -9.61 9.00
N VAL A 60 -17.43 -9.49 8.38
CA VAL A 60 -18.56 -8.72 8.93
C VAL A 60 -19.03 -9.30 10.27
N ILE A 61 -19.11 -10.62 10.39
CA ILE A 61 -19.47 -11.28 11.65
C ILE A 61 -18.41 -11.00 12.72
N ALA A 62 -17.12 -11.12 12.39
CA ALA A 62 -16.03 -10.79 13.31
C ALA A 62 -16.11 -9.33 13.80
N ALA A 63 -16.32 -8.40 12.88
CA ALA A 63 -16.45 -6.97 13.17
C ALA A 63 -17.70 -6.60 13.97
N SER A 64 -18.74 -7.44 13.96
CA SER A 64 -20.01 -7.17 14.65
C SER A 64 -19.86 -7.00 16.16
N ARG A 65 -18.77 -7.52 16.76
CA ARG A 65 -18.45 -7.33 18.19
C ARG A 65 -18.28 -5.84 18.55
N LEU A 66 -17.83 -5.02 17.60
CA LEU A 66 -17.65 -3.58 17.83
C LEU A 66 -18.94 -2.79 17.90
N LYS A 67 -20.08 -3.36 17.52
CA LYS A 67 -21.42 -2.72 17.62
C LYS A 67 -21.79 -2.36 19.06
N ASN A 68 -21.23 -3.05 20.05
CA ASN A 68 -21.43 -2.75 21.46
C ASN A 68 -20.82 -1.39 21.87
N TYR A 69 -19.92 -0.84 21.04
CA TYR A 69 -19.13 0.33 21.37
C TYR A 69 -19.37 1.52 20.44
N GLY A 70 -20.13 1.32 19.35
CA GLY A 70 -20.43 2.38 18.40
C GLY A 70 -21.02 1.89 17.08
N ARG A 71 -21.14 2.78 16.12
CA ARG A 71 -21.57 2.44 14.75
C ARG A 71 -20.44 1.73 14.02
N VAL A 72 -20.75 0.71 13.24
CA VAL A 72 -19.78 -0.04 12.43
C VAL A 72 -20.13 0.12 10.97
N ARG A 73 -19.21 0.68 10.19
CA ARG A 73 -19.30 0.90 8.74
C ARG A 73 -18.24 0.07 8.04
N VAL A 74 -18.63 -0.80 7.14
CA VAL A 74 -17.69 -1.68 6.42
C VAL A 74 -17.62 -1.26 4.96
N ASN A 75 -16.41 -1.21 4.40
CA ASN A 75 -16.20 -0.88 2.99
C ASN A 75 -16.80 -1.96 2.08
N ILE A 76 -17.61 -1.51 1.10
CA ILE A 76 -18.24 -2.37 0.08
C ILE A 76 -17.87 -1.98 -1.35
N SER A 77 -16.89 -1.10 -1.54
CA SER A 77 -16.54 -0.53 -2.85
C SER A 77 -15.68 -1.44 -3.74
N THR A 78 -15.34 -2.63 -3.28
CA THR A 78 -14.51 -3.57 -4.05
C THR A 78 -15.14 -3.86 -5.42
N LEU A 79 -14.33 -3.76 -6.47
CA LEU A 79 -14.76 -4.08 -7.84
C LEU A 79 -14.77 -5.61 -8.05
N ALA A 80 -15.84 -6.14 -8.63
CA ALA A 80 -15.91 -7.54 -9.04
C ALA A 80 -14.93 -7.84 -10.18
N ASP A 81 -14.83 -6.91 -11.15
CA ASP A 81 -13.80 -6.89 -12.17
C ASP A 81 -12.94 -5.62 -11.97
N LYS A 82 -11.63 -5.76 -12.00
CA LYS A 82 -10.72 -4.65 -11.69
C LYS A 82 -10.74 -3.56 -12.76
N SER A 83 -10.75 -3.96 -14.04
CA SER A 83 -10.72 -3.02 -15.16
C SER A 83 -11.56 -3.51 -16.32
N PHE A 84 -12.14 -2.58 -17.07
CA PHE A 84 -12.75 -2.82 -18.37
C PHE A 84 -11.80 -2.47 -19.53
N HIS A 85 -10.62 -1.96 -19.25
CA HIS A 85 -9.58 -1.72 -20.23
C HIS A 85 -8.71 -2.97 -20.38
N GLU A 86 -8.57 -3.42 -21.63
CA GLU A 86 -7.58 -4.46 -21.91
C GLU A 86 -6.17 -3.90 -21.73
N ILE A 87 -5.33 -4.68 -21.08
CA ILE A 87 -3.91 -4.36 -21.02
C ILE A 87 -3.32 -4.70 -22.38
N PRO A 88 -2.77 -3.72 -23.10
CA PRO A 88 -2.24 -3.99 -24.44
C PRO A 88 -1.09 -5.00 -24.35
N PRO A 89 -0.84 -5.77 -25.42
CA PRO A 89 0.27 -6.70 -25.48
C PRO A 89 1.60 -6.04 -25.05
N GLY A 90 2.29 -6.64 -24.09
CA GLY A 90 3.47 -6.04 -23.48
C GLY A 90 3.16 -4.83 -22.57
N GLY A 91 1.90 -4.55 -22.29
CA GLY A 91 1.45 -3.61 -21.25
C GLY A 91 1.79 -4.14 -19.87
N ASN A 92 1.91 -3.24 -18.93
CA ASN A 92 2.22 -3.57 -17.55
C ASN A 92 0.96 -3.39 -16.69
N PRO A 93 0.45 -4.45 -16.04
CA PRO A 93 -0.72 -4.34 -15.16
C PRO A 93 -0.56 -3.27 -14.08
N TRP A 94 0.64 -3.06 -13.60
CA TRP A 94 0.97 -2.01 -12.66
C TRP A 94 0.79 -0.59 -13.24
N ASN A 95 1.11 -0.39 -14.49
CA ASN A 95 0.96 0.91 -15.15
C ASN A 95 -0.50 1.32 -15.30
N GLU A 96 -1.39 0.32 -15.37
CA GLU A 96 -2.83 0.52 -15.53
C GLU A 96 -3.60 0.38 -14.20
N TYR A 97 -2.89 0.36 -13.06
CA TYR A 97 -3.51 0.15 -11.75
C TYR A 97 -4.59 1.20 -11.42
N ALA A 98 -4.47 2.39 -11.96
CA ALA A 98 -5.44 3.45 -11.79
C ALA A 98 -6.85 3.05 -12.27
N SER A 99 -6.95 2.17 -13.26
CA SER A 99 -8.22 1.65 -13.74
C SER A 99 -8.87 0.66 -12.75
N ASN A 100 -8.11 0.13 -11.81
CA ASN A 100 -8.58 -0.82 -10.80
C ASN A 100 -9.27 -0.16 -9.60
N ASN A 101 -9.20 1.16 -9.48
CA ASN A 101 -9.80 1.88 -8.36
C ASN A 101 -11.32 2.01 -8.54
N ALA A 102 -12.07 1.91 -7.44
CA ALA A 102 -13.50 2.17 -7.45
C ALA A 102 -13.78 3.65 -7.77
N ALA A 103 -14.90 3.90 -8.45
CA ALA A 103 -15.44 5.22 -8.76
C ALA A 103 -16.94 5.09 -8.99
N LEU A 104 -17.71 6.15 -8.75
CA LEU A 104 -19.18 6.15 -8.86
C LEU A 104 -19.66 5.55 -10.19
N TYR A 105 -19.09 5.97 -11.30
CA TYR A 105 -19.53 5.57 -12.63
C TYR A 105 -19.34 4.08 -12.94
N LYS A 106 -18.48 3.39 -12.19
CA LYS A 106 -18.23 1.95 -12.38
C LYS A 106 -19.34 1.08 -11.79
N PHE A 107 -20.21 1.67 -10.99
CA PHE A 107 -21.34 1.00 -10.34
C PHE A 107 -22.68 1.55 -10.83
N PHE A 108 -22.81 2.87 -10.93
CA PHE A 108 -24.03 3.58 -11.30
C PHE A 108 -23.72 4.71 -12.29
N PRO A 109 -23.30 4.38 -13.53
CA PRO A 109 -22.97 5.40 -14.52
C PRO A 109 -24.18 6.26 -14.89
N ASP A 110 -23.95 7.57 -15.04
CA ASP A 110 -24.92 8.47 -15.64
C ASP A 110 -25.29 8.01 -17.06
N PRO A 111 -26.53 8.23 -17.53
CA PRO A 111 -26.96 7.85 -18.88
C PRO A 111 -26.07 8.35 -20.02
N LYS A 112 -25.36 9.47 -19.84
CA LYS A 112 -24.39 9.96 -20.83
C LYS A 112 -23.05 9.22 -20.78
N ILE A 113 -22.67 8.68 -19.61
CA ILE A 113 -21.42 7.91 -19.42
C ILE A 113 -21.63 6.45 -19.81
N ALA A 114 -22.79 5.88 -19.48
CA ALA A 114 -23.10 4.47 -19.66
C ALA A 114 -22.78 3.88 -21.05
N PRO A 115 -23.02 4.60 -22.18
CA PRO A 115 -22.68 4.07 -23.51
C PRO A 115 -21.19 3.80 -23.76
N PHE A 116 -20.31 4.35 -22.95
CA PHE A 116 -18.85 4.27 -23.11
C PHE A 116 -18.22 3.24 -22.17
N ILE A 117 -19.03 2.52 -21.38
CA ILE A 117 -18.55 1.53 -20.41
C ILE A 117 -19.27 0.20 -20.66
N PRO A 118 -18.56 -0.95 -20.63
CA PRO A 118 -19.21 -2.23 -20.82
C PRO A 118 -20.31 -2.48 -19.79
N ALA A 119 -21.53 -2.71 -20.27
CA ALA A 119 -22.69 -2.90 -19.40
C ALA A 119 -22.53 -4.11 -18.45
N GLU A 120 -21.85 -5.18 -18.91
CA GLU A 120 -21.56 -6.36 -18.09
C GLU A 120 -20.62 -6.03 -16.93
N PHE A 121 -19.59 -5.21 -17.16
CA PHE A 121 -18.69 -4.73 -16.11
C PHE A 121 -19.44 -3.99 -15.00
N VAL A 122 -20.31 -3.04 -15.39
CA VAL A 122 -21.15 -2.29 -14.45
C VAL A 122 -22.10 -3.22 -13.70
N ALA A 123 -22.73 -4.16 -14.40
CA ALA A 123 -23.67 -5.09 -13.79
C ALA A 123 -23.02 -6.00 -12.75
N LYS A 124 -21.80 -6.51 -13.01
CA LYS A 124 -21.04 -7.34 -12.06
C LYS A 124 -20.66 -6.54 -10.81
N ASN A 125 -20.13 -5.33 -10.98
CA ASN A 125 -19.73 -4.47 -9.86
C ASN A 125 -20.94 -4.09 -9.00
N ARG A 126 -22.03 -3.67 -9.63
CA ARG A 126 -23.28 -3.35 -8.93
C ARG A 126 -23.84 -4.55 -8.17
N LYS A 127 -23.82 -5.73 -8.78
CA LYS A 127 -24.28 -6.96 -8.12
C LYS A 127 -23.48 -7.24 -6.86
N LEU A 128 -22.14 -7.20 -6.93
CA LEU A 128 -21.28 -7.44 -5.77
C LEU A 128 -21.55 -6.42 -4.67
N LEU A 129 -21.65 -5.13 -5.02
CA LEU A 129 -21.94 -4.07 -4.06
C LEU A 129 -23.26 -4.33 -3.32
N LEU A 130 -24.33 -4.65 -4.06
CA LEU A 130 -25.67 -4.88 -3.49
C LEU A 130 -25.74 -6.14 -2.62
N GLU A 131 -25.01 -7.21 -2.99
CA GLU A 131 -24.90 -8.42 -2.15
C GLU A 131 -24.14 -8.11 -0.84
N LYS A 132 -23.05 -7.34 -0.89
CA LYS A 132 -22.34 -6.88 0.31
C LYS A 132 -23.23 -5.98 1.18
N ALA A 133 -23.92 -5.01 0.60
CA ALA A 133 -24.88 -4.17 1.33
C ALA A 133 -25.97 -4.99 2.02
N LYS A 134 -26.47 -6.04 1.36
CA LYS A 134 -27.46 -6.97 1.94
C LYS A 134 -26.87 -7.71 3.16
N ILE A 135 -25.64 -8.20 3.08
CA ILE A 135 -24.96 -8.86 4.23
C ILE A 135 -24.87 -7.90 5.42
N LEU A 136 -24.50 -6.64 5.19
CA LEU A 136 -24.43 -5.64 6.25
C LEU A 136 -25.79 -5.35 6.87
N ARG A 137 -26.84 -5.22 6.03
CA ARG A 137 -28.23 -5.04 6.49
C ARG A 137 -28.68 -6.19 7.38
N GLU A 138 -28.39 -7.43 7.00
CA GLU A 138 -28.71 -8.63 7.78
C GLU A 138 -28.01 -8.63 9.16
N GLN A 139 -26.84 -8.00 9.23
CA GLN A 139 -26.08 -7.87 10.48
C GLN A 139 -26.38 -6.55 11.24
N GLY A 140 -27.27 -5.69 10.72
CA GLY A 140 -27.58 -4.39 11.32
C GLY A 140 -26.38 -3.45 11.38
N MET A 141 -25.58 -3.44 10.31
CA MET A 141 -24.38 -2.62 10.15
C MET A 141 -24.56 -1.69 8.96
N GLU A 142 -23.76 -0.60 8.96
CA GLU A 142 -23.72 0.39 7.89
C GLU A 142 -22.57 0.10 6.93
N ALA A 143 -22.57 0.77 5.78
CA ALA A 143 -21.53 0.66 4.78
C ALA A 143 -20.70 1.94 4.63
N ALA A 144 -19.43 1.76 4.27
CA ALA A 144 -18.56 2.77 3.71
C ALA A 144 -18.27 2.47 2.24
N PHE A 145 -17.96 3.50 1.48
CA PHE A 145 -17.56 3.39 0.07
C PHE A 145 -16.28 4.19 -0.16
N PHE A 146 -15.24 3.55 -0.69
CA PHE A 146 -13.95 4.18 -0.99
C PHE A 146 -13.74 4.29 -2.49
N ALA A 147 -13.37 5.46 -2.96
CA ALA A 147 -13.24 5.76 -4.38
C ALA A 147 -12.06 6.66 -4.70
N ASN A 148 -11.68 6.67 -5.96
CA ASN A 148 -10.81 7.70 -6.52
C ASN A 148 -11.66 8.66 -7.35
N GLU A 149 -11.75 9.94 -6.95
CA GLU A 149 -12.61 10.93 -7.60
C GLU A 149 -11.92 12.29 -7.80
N PRO A 150 -12.26 13.06 -8.83
CA PRO A 150 -12.98 12.60 -10.02
C PRO A 150 -12.13 11.64 -10.83
N ALA A 151 -12.65 10.45 -11.06
CA ALA A 151 -11.95 9.42 -11.80
C ALA A 151 -11.94 9.70 -13.31
N PHE A 152 -10.94 9.17 -14.00
CA PHE A 152 -10.86 9.27 -15.46
C PHE A 152 -12.07 8.60 -16.12
N LEU A 153 -12.47 9.14 -17.28
CA LEU A 153 -13.49 8.57 -18.13
C LEU A 153 -12.89 8.12 -19.47
N PRO A 154 -13.52 7.18 -20.18
CA PRO A 154 -13.06 6.74 -21.49
C PRO A 154 -12.86 7.91 -22.48
N ALA A 155 -11.83 7.84 -23.31
CA ALA A 155 -11.52 8.89 -24.29
C ALA A 155 -12.72 9.20 -25.20
N ALA A 156 -13.45 8.18 -25.64
CA ALA A 156 -14.65 8.32 -26.47
C ALA A 156 -15.76 9.17 -25.82
N PHE A 157 -15.85 9.17 -24.48
CA PHE A 157 -16.76 10.08 -23.77
C PHE A 157 -16.39 11.54 -24.03
N PHE A 158 -15.11 11.87 -23.96
CA PHE A 158 -14.65 13.24 -24.20
C PHE A 158 -14.62 13.64 -25.68
N GLU A 159 -14.61 12.68 -26.58
CA GLU A 159 -14.83 12.93 -28.01
C GLU A 159 -16.29 13.36 -28.24
N ALA A 160 -17.25 12.72 -27.56
CA ALA A 160 -18.67 13.08 -27.62
C ALA A 160 -18.98 14.37 -26.82
N TYR A 161 -18.33 14.58 -25.69
CA TYR A 161 -18.56 15.71 -24.78
C TYR A 161 -17.27 16.47 -24.44
N PRO A 162 -16.60 17.09 -25.42
CA PRO A 162 -15.27 17.72 -25.22
C PRO A 162 -15.26 18.85 -24.20
N HIS A 163 -16.40 19.51 -23.99
CA HIS A 163 -16.55 20.60 -23.01
C HIS A 163 -16.52 20.13 -21.55
N LEU A 164 -16.70 18.82 -21.30
CA LEU A 164 -16.64 18.22 -19.97
C LEU A 164 -15.24 17.69 -19.59
N ARG A 165 -14.30 17.69 -20.56
CA ARG A 165 -12.94 17.20 -20.30
C ARG A 165 -12.21 18.10 -19.30
N GLY A 166 -11.69 17.47 -18.26
CA GLY A 166 -10.87 18.09 -17.22
C GLY A 166 -9.36 17.85 -17.43
N PRO A 167 -8.60 17.63 -16.36
CA PRO A 167 -7.16 17.49 -16.44
C PRO A 167 -6.75 16.11 -16.96
N ARG A 168 -5.53 16.03 -17.48
CA ARG A 168 -4.84 14.78 -17.72
C ARG A 168 -4.39 14.19 -16.37
N VAL A 169 -4.70 12.93 -16.10
CA VAL A 169 -4.52 12.30 -14.78
C VAL A 169 -3.80 10.94 -14.81
N ASP A 170 -3.29 10.53 -15.98
CA ASP A 170 -2.45 9.34 -16.08
C ASP A 170 -1.09 9.58 -15.42
N HIS A 171 -0.41 8.50 -15.11
CA HIS A 171 0.98 8.56 -14.72
C HIS A 171 1.86 8.56 -15.97
N PRO A 172 2.43 9.70 -16.41
CA PRO A 172 3.01 9.85 -17.75
C PRO A 172 4.21 8.94 -18.02
N ARG A 173 4.82 8.40 -16.96
CA ARG A 173 5.92 7.45 -17.07
C ARG A 173 5.47 5.98 -16.98
N ARG A 174 4.20 5.73 -16.57
CA ARG A 174 3.68 4.38 -16.30
C ARG A 174 2.51 4.00 -17.18
N SER A 175 1.66 4.94 -17.50
CA SER A 175 0.51 4.68 -18.35
C SER A 175 0.91 4.65 -19.81
N THR A 176 0.34 3.71 -20.56
CA THR A 176 0.55 3.60 -22.00
C THR A 176 -0.29 4.62 -22.77
N ASN A 177 -1.43 5.05 -22.20
CA ASN A 177 -2.36 5.97 -22.84
C ASN A 177 -2.67 7.17 -21.91
N PRO A 178 -2.82 8.38 -22.47
CA PRO A 178 -3.30 9.53 -21.72
C PRO A 178 -4.73 9.30 -21.21
N CYS A 179 -4.94 9.57 -19.92
CA CYS A 179 -6.25 9.51 -19.29
C CYS A 179 -6.66 10.90 -18.80
N PHE A 180 -7.95 11.21 -18.89
CA PHE A 180 -8.50 12.50 -18.46
C PHE A 180 -9.66 12.29 -17.50
N SER A 181 -9.67 13.05 -16.41
CA SER A 181 -10.84 13.15 -15.53
C SER A 181 -11.80 14.24 -16.02
N PRO A 182 -13.06 14.21 -15.60
CA PRO A 182 -14.01 15.25 -15.94
C PRO A 182 -13.77 16.54 -15.16
N CYS A 183 -14.19 17.68 -15.71
CA CYS A 183 -14.11 18.97 -15.06
C CYS A 183 -15.32 19.25 -14.18
N LEU A 184 -15.16 19.20 -12.86
CA LEU A 184 -16.23 19.44 -11.90
C LEU A 184 -16.61 20.93 -11.73
N SER A 185 -15.93 21.84 -12.41
CA SER A 185 -16.37 23.24 -12.54
C SER A 185 -17.52 23.41 -13.55
N ARG A 186 -17.88 22.34 -14.26
CA ARG A 186 -19.06 22.31 -15.14
C ARG A 186 -20.30 21.83 -14.37
N LYS A 187 -21.34 22.65 -14.34
CA LYS A 187 -22.61 22.31 -13.69
C LYS A 187 -23.20 20.99 -14.21
N GLU A 188 -23.10 20.76 -15.53
CA GLU A 188 -23.53 19.50 -16.13
C GLU A 188 -22.85 18.29 -15.51
N MET A 189 -21.53 18.38 -15.26
CA MET A 189 -20.80 17.28 -14.63
C MET A 189 -21.14 17.14 -13.15
N GLN A 190 -21.38 18.24 -12.44
CA GLN A 190 -21.89 18.21 -11.06
C GLN A 190 -23.26 17.51 -10.98
N GLU A 191 -24.16 17.79 -11.91
CA GLU A 191 -25.47 17.13 -12.00
C GLU A 191 -25.36 15.62 -12.26
N MET A 192 -24.43 15.22 -13.13
CA MET A 192 -24.16 13.80 -13.38
C MET A 192 -23.63 13.10 -12.12
N VAL A 193 -22.69 13.71 -11.40
CA VAL A 193 -22.18 13.17 -10.13
C VAL A 193 -23.30 13.07 -9.09
N ALA A 194 -24.11 14.10 -8.94
CA ALA A 194 -25.26 14.08 -8.03
C ALA A 194 -26.27 12.98 -8.40
N GLY A 195 -26.54 12.79 -9.70
CA GLY A 195 -27.39 11.70 -10.18
C GLY A 195 -26.84 10.32 -9.85
N MET A 196 -25.56 10.08 -10.14
CA MET A 196 -24.89 8.81 -9.85
C MET A 196 -24.86 8.51 -8.34
N MET A 197 -24.57 9.51 -7.52
CA MET A 197 -24.59 9.38 -6.06
C MET A 197 -25.99 9.05 -5.54
N ALA A 198 -27.01 9.76 -6.02
CA ALA A 198 -28.40 9.50 -5.64
C ALA A 198 -28.84 8.07 -5.99
N GLU A 199 -28.49 7.59 -7.19
CA GLU A 199 -28.81 6.21 -7.60
C GLU A 199 -28.09 5.18 -6.72
N MET A 200 -26.83 5.41 -6.39
CA MET A 200 -26.08 4.52 -5.51
C MET A 200 -26.74 4.43 -4.13
N LEU A 201 -27.06 5.57 -3.52
CA LEU A 201 -27.64 5.63 -2.16
C LEU A 201 -29.06 5.10 -2.09
N LYS A 202 -29.87 5.26 -3.15
CA LYS A 202 -31.20 4.65 -3.23
C LYS A 202 -31.14 3.12 -3.32
N ASN A 203 -30.14 2.57 -3.99
CA ASN A 203 -29.97 1.13 -4.14
C ASN A 203 -29.24 0.47 -2.98
N ALA A 204 -28.36 1.20 -2.31
CA ALA A 204 -27.58 0.76 -1.15
C ALA A 204 -27.66 1.80 0.00
N PRO A 205 -28.82 1.94 0.67
CA PRO A 205 -29.04 2.94 1.72
C PRO A 205 -28.21 2.71 2.97
N GLU A 206 -27.53 1.56 3.07
CA GLU A 206 -26.55 1.25 4.10
C GLU A 206 -25.31 2.14 4.02
N ILE A 207 -24.99 2.70 2.84
CA ILE A 207 -23.84 3.59 2.66
C ILE A 207 -24.08 4.88 3.42
N LYS A 208 -23.26 5.11 4.45
CA LYS A 208 -23.27 6.29 5.32
C LYS A 208 -21.97 7.06 5.30
N THR A 209 -20.93 6.51 4.69
CA THR A 209 -19.64 7.19 4.50
C THR A 209 -19.15 7.00 3.08
N TYR A 210 -18.74 8.09 2.45
CA TYR A 210 -18.07 8.09 1.16
C TYR A 210 -16.68 8.71 1.31
N PHE A 211 -15.66 7.89 1.20
CA PHE A 211 -14.27 8.34 1.15
C PHE A 211 -13.84 8.49 -0.30
N PHE A 212 -13.23 9.60 -0.62
CA PHE A 212 -12.59 9.70 -1.91
C PHE A 212 -11.15 10.23 -1.82
N LYS A 213 -10.33 9.72 -2.69
CA LYS A 213 -8.95 10.08 -2.94
C LYS A 213 -8.89 10.85 -4.25
N THR A 214 -8.01 11.84 -4.35
CA THR A 214 -7.83 12.63 -5.56
C THR A 214 -6.37 12.94 -5.85
N ASN A 215 -6.08 13.46 -7.03
CA ASN A 215 -4.75 13.86 -7.47
C ASN A 215 -3.70 12.73 -7.50
N ASP A 216 -4.17 11.51 -7.62
CA ASP A 216 -3.32 10.34 -7.88
C ASP A 216 -3.55 9.84 -9.33
N ALA A 217 -2.75 8.89 -9.79
CA ALA A 217 -2.93 8.33 -11.12
C ALA A 217 -4.39 7.86 -11.34
N GLY A 218 -4.99 8.33 -12.42
CA GLY A 218 -6.39 8.02 -12.78
C GLY A 218 -7.45 8.87 -12.11
N SER A 219 -7.09 9.82 -11.24
CA SER A 219 -8.05 10.77 -10.66
C SER A 219 -7.41 12.14 -10.42
N GLY A 220 -8.19 13.20 -10.45
CA GLY A 220 -7.65 14.51 -10.09
C GLY A 220 -8.47 15.70 -10.51
N ASN A 221 -8.14 16.83 -9.88
CA ASN A 221 -8.76 18.11 -10.10
C ASN A 221 -7.99 18.97 -11.11
N CYS A 222 -8.70 19.77 -11.88
CA CYS A 222 -8.07 20.74 -12.81
C CYS A 222 -7.07 21.63 -12.08
N TRP A 223 -5.93 21.88 -12.72
CA TRP A 223 -4.89 22.82 -12.28
C TRP A 223 -4.26 22.50 -10.93
N SER A 224 -4.37 21.26 -10.46
CA SER A 224 -3.67 20.83 -9.25
C SER A 224 -2.18 20.64 -9.52
N ASP A 225 -1.34 21.20 -8.65
CA ASP A 225 0.12 21.03 -8.71
C ASP A 225 0.58 19.58 -8.43
N TRP A 226 -0.31 18.77 -7.87
CA TRP A 226 -0.05 17.38 -7.48
C TRP A 226 -0.38 16.33 -8.53
N LEU A 227 -0.87 16.77 -9.70
CA LEU A 227 -1.03 15.86 -10.83
C LEU A 227 0.33 15.40 -11.34
N TYR A 228 0.48 14.10 -11.60
CA TYR A 228 1.72 13.55 -12.15
C TYR A 228 2.13 14.17 -13.50
N THR A 229 1.15 14.67 -14.23
CA THR A 229 1.36 15.40 -15.50
C THR A 229 1.67 16.88 -15.31
N GLY A 230 1.75 17.35 -14.05
CA GLY A 230 1.80 18.76 -13.71
C GLY A 230 0.46 19.48 -13.87
N PRO A 231 0.36 20.74 -13.39
CA PRO A 231 -0.88 21.51 -13.42
C PRO A 231 -1.43 21.63 -14.84
N ASN A 232 -2.62 21.12 -15.07
CA ASN A 232 -3.29 21.18 -16.35
C ASN A 232 -4.81 21.16 -16.20
N GLY A 233 -5.53 21.55 -17.24
CA GLY A 233 -6.98 21.59 -17.25
C GLY A 233 -7.51 22.58 -18.28
N PRO A 234 -8.85 22.70 -18.43
CA PRO A 234 -9.47 23.63 -19.36
C PRO A 234 -9.37 25.08 -18.88
N ALA A 235 -9.28 26.01 -19.83
CA ALA A 235 -9.05 27.43 -19.53
C ALA A 235 -10.14 28.08 -18.66
N HIS A 236 -11.40 27.63 -18.77
CA HIS A 236 -12.53 28.27 -18.08
C HIS A 236 -12.47 28.18 -16.55
N CYS A 237 -11.85 27.15 -15.99
CA CYS A 237 -11.72 26.98 -14.54
C CYS A 237 -10.30 27.30 -14.02
N ARG A 238 -9.43 27.87 -14.84
CA ARG A 238 -8.05 28.16 -14.45
C ARG A 238 -7.95 29.17 -13.30
N GLY A 239 -8.88 30.11 -13.25
CA GLY A 239 -8.92 31.13 -12.19
C GLY A 239 -9.58 30.68 -10.89
N GLU A 240 -10.13 29.48 -10.83
CA GLU A 240 -10.69 28.94 -9.58
C GLU A 240 -9.58 28.49 -8.64
N THR A 241 -9.80 28.68 -7.35
CA THR A 241 -8.88 28.17 -6.32
C THR A 241 -9.05 26.66 -6.13
N THR A 242 -8.09 26.01 -5.48
CA THR A 242 -8.19 24.58 -5.13
C THR A 242 -9.41 24.31 -4.26
N GLY A 243 -9.70 25.18 -3.27
CA GLY A 243 -10.89 25.06 -2.44
C GLY A 243 -12.19 25.17 -3.22
N GLN A 244 -12.29 26.08 -4.19
CA GLN A 244 -13.47 26.20 -5.06
C GLN A 244 -13.72 24.93 -5.90
N ARG A 245 -12.68 24.32 -6.44
CA ARG A 245 -12.79 23.07 -7.20
C ARG A 245 -13.21 21.90 -6.31
N MET A 246 -12.66 21.83 -5.09
CA MET A 246 -13.05 20.82 -4.11
C MET A 246 -14.48 21.01 -3.64
N GLU A 247 -14.89 22.25 -3.37
CA GLU A 247 -16.28 22.61 -3.01
C GLU A 247 -17.28 22.12 -4.06
N ASN A 248 -16.96 22.24 -5.35
CA ASN A 248 -17.80 21.75 -6.44
C ASN A 248 -18.04 20.24 -6.37
N ILE A 249 -17.00 19.47 -6.00
CA ILE A 249 -17.10 18.01 -5.84
C ILE A 249 -17.98 17.68 -4.64
N PHE A 250 -17.70 18.27 -3.49
CA PHE A 250 -18.45 18.02 -2.26
C PHE A 250 -19.93 18.39 -2.43
N LYS A 251 -20.22 19.55 -3.02
CA LYS A 251 -21.61 19.98 -3.27
C LYS A 251 -22.34 19.04 -4.24
N ALA A 252 -21.66 18.52 -5.25
CA ALA A 252 -22.27 17.56 -6.15
C ALA A 252 -22.61 16.24 -5.44
N MET A 253 -21.72 15.75 -4.57
CA MET A 253 -21.96 14.54 -3.79
C MET A 253 -23.09 14.74 -2.77
N GLN A 254 -23.10 15.86 -2.03
CA GLN A 254 -24.16 16.18 -1.08
C GLN A 254 -25.51 16.37 -1.77
N ALA A 255 -25.55 17.05 -2.91
CA ALA A 255 -26.79 17.16 -3.70
C ALA A 255 -27.35 15.79 -4.11
N GLY A 256 -26.49 14.78 -4.35
CA GLY A 256 -26.89 13.41 -4.57
C GLY A 256 -27.44 12.74 -3.32
N ALA A 257 -26.81 12.97 -2.17
CA ALA A 257 -27.28 12.48 -0.88
C ALA A 257 -28.65 13.06 -0.52
N ASP A 258 -28.83 14.37 -0.70
CA ASP A 258 -30.11 15.05 -0.48
C ASP A 258 -31.24 14.47 -1.35
N ARG A 259 -30.97 14.18 -2.63
CA ARG A 259 -31.94 13.54 -3.55
C ARG A 259 -32.29 12.11 -3.14
N ALA A 260 -31.43 11.45 -2.42
CA ALA A 260 -31.66 10.11 -1.88
C ALA A 260 -32.19 10.14 -0.44
N GLU A 261 -32.41 11.33 0.14
CA GLU A 261 -32.78 11.49 1.54
C GLU A 261 -31.83 10.73 2.48
N SER A 262 -30.53 10.80 2.18
CA SER A 262 -29.48 10.05 2.90
C SER A 262 -28.58 10.97 3.70
N ASP A 263 -28.37 10.59 4.93
CA ASP A 263 -27.35 11.11 5.83
C ASP A 263 -25.96 10.59 5.43
N LEU A 264 -25.27 11.26 4.54
CA LEU A 264 -23.99 10.84 4.01
C LEU A 264 -22.85 11.72 4.53
N ASP A 265 -21.89 11.10 5.21
CA ASP A 265 -20.60 11.71 5.51
C ASP A 265 -19.65 11.58 4.32
N VAL A 266 -19.13 12.68 3.79
CA VAL A 266 -18.16 12.67 2.68
C VAL A 266 -16.78 13.09 3.17
N TYR A 267 -15.80 12.21 3.02
CA TYR A 267 -14.43 12.45 3.44
C TYR A 267 -13.48 12.55 2.25
N LEU A 268 -12.74 13.64 2.17
CA LEU A 268 -11.55 13.70 1.34
C LEU A 268 -10.38 13.13 2.12
N SER A 269 -9.92 11.96 1.70
CA SER A 269 -8.61 11.44 2.07
C SER A 269 -7.61 11.87 1.01
N HIS A 270 -6.48 12.43 1.40
CA HIS A 270 -5.43 12.73 0.43
C HIS A 270 -4.75 11.45 -0.06
N SER A 271 -4.22 11.48 -1.28
CA SER A 271 -3.68 10.29 -1.94
C SER A 271 -2.39 9.76 -1.31
N GLN A 272 -1.53 10.60 -0.78
CA GLN A 272 -0.18 10.21 -0.35
C GLN A 272 0.31 10.95 0.91
N GLY A 273 -0.56 11.38 1.77
CA GLY A 273 -0.21 12.09 2.99
C GLY A 273 -0.60 13.57 2.97
N SER A 274 -0.39 14.23 4.09
CA SER A 274 -0.73 15.65 4.29
C SER A 274 -0.02 16.63 3.36
N SER A 275 0.92 16.16 2.54
CA SER A 275 1.75 16.95 1.64
C SER A 275 1.12 17.29 0.30
N ASN A 276 -0.06 16.72 -0.04
CA ASN A 276 -0.67 16.91 -1.37
C ASN A 276 -1.41 18.23 -1.54
N PHE A 277 -1.42 19.06 -0.53
CA PHE A 277 -1.97 20.41 -0.57
C PHE A 277 -1.05 21.34 0.22
N SER A 278 -0.78 22.53 -0.30
CA SER A 278 -0.08 23.56 0.49
C SER A 278 -0.91 23.96 1.72
N ASP A 279 -0.31 24.67 2.66
CA ASP A 279 -1.05 25.13 3.84
C ASP A 279 -2.18 26.08 3.44
N GLU A 280 -1.95 26.93 2.45
CA GLU A 280 -2.96 27.85 1.90
C GLU A 280 -4.12 27.08 1.24
N GLU A 281 -3.81 26.05 0.45
CA GLU A 281 -4.82 25.20 -0.17
C GLU A 281 -5.65 24.45 0.88
N ARG A 282 -5.01 23.93 1.93
CA ARG A 282 -5.71 23.25 3.02
C ARG A 282 -6.71 24.19 3.72
N VAL A 283 -6.29 25.40 4.04
CA VAL A 283 -7.16 26.42 4.64
C VAL A 283 -8.30 26.81 3.71
N ASP A 284 -8.03 26.97 2.41
CA ASP A 284 -9.06 27.31 1.42
C ASP A 284 -10.09 26.18 1.29
N ILE A 285 -9.66 24.91 1.25
CA ILE A 285 -10.56 23.74 1.25
C ILE A 285 -11.41 23.73 2.51
N GLN A 286 -10.79 23.83 3.69
CA GLN A 286 -11.48 23.76 4.99
C GLN A 286 -12.57 24.83 5.14
N ASN A 287 -12.29 26.06 4.68
CA ASN A 287 -13.24 27.17 4.76
C ASN A 287 -14.44 27.02 3.81
N ARG A 288 -14.42 26.04 2.92
CA ARG A 288 -15.44 25.82 1.88
C ARG A 288 -16.16 24.49 1.99
N LEU A 289 -15.84 23.68 3.00
CA LEU A 289 -16.49 22.39 3.19
C LEU A 289 -18.00 22.59 3.46
N PRO A 290 -18.88 21.94 2.70
CA PRO A 290 -20.28 21.85 3.05
C PRO A 290 -20.51 21.06 4.36
N GLU A 291 -21.70 21.14 4.89
CA GLU A 291 -22.12 20.30 6.02
C GLU A 291 -21.93 18.80 5.68
N ASN A 292 -21.55 17.98 6.65
CA ASN A 292 -21.23 16.55 6.50
C ASN A 292 -20.11 16.25 5.49
N CYS A 293 -19.26 17.24 5.21
CA CYS A 293 -18.06 17.07 4.40
C CYS A 293 -16.80 17.34 5.23
N TYR A 294 -15.83 16.46 5.11
CA TYR A 294 -14.66 16.45 5.97
C TYR A 294 -13.38 16.33 5.16
N PHE A 295 -12.35 16.99 5.65
CA PHE A 295 -11.00 16.86 5.11
C PHE A 295 -10.08 16.30 6.20
N LYS A 296 -9.49 15.13 5.96
CA LYS A 296 -8.70 14.38 6.95
C LYS A 296 -7.62 15.19 7.67
N SER A 297 -7.08 16.24 7.04
CA SER A 297 -6.02 17.04 7.63
C SER A 297 -6.49 18.10 8.64
N THR A 298 -7.78 18.19 8.96
CA THR A 298 -8.28 19.04 10.04
C THR A 298 -8.21 18.30 11.37
N PRO A 299 -7.62 18.89 12.43
CA PRO A 299 -7.50 18.22 13.73
C PRO A 299 -8.83 17.76 14.34
N GLU A 300 -9.94 18.47 14.03
CA GLU A 300 -11.28 18.13 14.48
C GLU A 300 -11.88 16.92 13.76
N HIS A 301 -11.34 16.59 12.57
CA HIS A 301 -11.83 15.53 11.70
C HIS A 301 -10.77 14.45 11.43
N GLU A 302 -9.62 14.56 12.07
CA GLU A 302 -8.59 13.55 12.01
C GLU A 302 -9.11 12.28 12.70
N PHE A 303 -9.18 11.19 11.96
CA PHE A 303 -9.50 9.89 12.53
C PHE A 303 -8.22 9.11 12.86
N VAL A 304 -8.28 8.25 13.87
CA VAL A 304 -7.18 7.33 14.15
C VAL A 304 -7.24 6.18 13.19
N SER A 305 -6.14 5.93 12.51
CA SER A 305 -5.94 4.65 11.84
C SER A 305 -5.42 3.65 12.87
N PHE A 306 -6.10 2.53 12.98
CA PHE A 306 -5.73 1.44 13.88
C PHE A 306 -5.29 0.24 13.06
N GLY A 307 -4.09 -0.25 13.32
CA GLY A 307 -3.55 -1.40 12.61
C GLY A 307 -3.09 -1.14 11.17
N SER A 308 -3.01 0.12 10.73
CA SER A 308 -2.74 0.52 9.32
C SER A 308 -1.37 0.13 8.79
N GLU A 309 -0.39 -0.14 9.63
CA GLU A 309 0.97 -0.52 9.19
C GLU A 309 1.09 -1.96 8.71
N ILE A 310 0.12 -2.79 8.98
CA ILE A 310 0.10 -4.23 8.61
C ILE A 310 0.13 -4.42 7.09
N GLY A 311 -0.52 -3.54 6.34
CA GLY A 311 -0.59 -3.60 4.88
C GLY A 311 0.72 -3.29 4.14
N LEU A 312 1.76 -2.79 4.80
CA LEU A 312 2.99 -2.33 4.14
C LEU A 312 4.00 -3.45 3.84
N MET A 313 3.71 -4.70 4.22
CA MET A 313 4.62 -5.84 4.05
C MET A 313 4.36 -6.68 2.81
N TYR A 314 3.52 -6.20 1.89
CA TYR A 314 3.23 -6.94 0.66
C TYR A 314 4.51 -7.33 -0.08
N PRO A 315 4.53 -8.49 -0.69
CA PRO A 315 3.47 -9.51 -0.86
C PRO A 315 3.33 -10.50 0.33
N VAL A 316 3.85 -10.18 1.50
CA VAL A 316 3.72 -11.00 2.70
C VAL A 316 2.58 -10.48 3.57
N ARG A 317 1.79 -11.38 4.12
CA ARG A 317 0.69 -11.10 5.04
C ARG A 317 0.88 -11.81 6.38
N GLY A 318 0.14 -11.39 7.40
CA GLY A 318 0.18 -12.02 8.72
C GLY A 318 1.28 -11.46 9.63
N ILE A 319 1.87 -10.31 9.29
CA ILE A 319 2.78 -9.58 10.18
C ILE A 319 1.98 -8.48 10.87
N CYS A 320 1.98 -8.50 12.20
CA CYS A 320 1.30 -7.53 13.05
C CYS A 320 2.30 -6.78 13.93
N ASP A 321 2.27 -5.46 13.87
CA ASP A 321 2.97 -4.60 14.82
C ASP A 321 2.11 -4.40 16.06
N VAL A 322 2.26 -5.32 17.00
CA VAL A 322 1.45 -5.36 18.22
C VAL A 322 1.66 -4.14 19.09
N LEU A 323 2.90 -3.65 19.18
CA LEU A 323 3.22 -2.50 20.02
C LEU A 323 2.64 -1.20 19.44
N SER A 324 2.75 -1.01 18.13
CA SER A 324 2.10 0.11 17.44
C SER A 324 0.59 0.09 17.60
N ALA A 325 -0.06 -1.08 17.49
CA ALA A 325 -1.49 -1.21 17.72
C ALA A 325 -1.89 -0.81 19.16
N LEU A 326 -1.10 -1.16 20.16
CA LEU A 326 -1.34 -0.75 21.54
C LEU A 326 -1.13 0.76 21.76
N ASP A 327 -0.18 1.39 21.06
CA ASP A 327 -0.01 2.84 21.08
C ASP A 327 -1.17 3.56 20.38
N ASP A 328 -1.72 2.98 19.31
CA ASP A 328 -2.91 3.49 18.64
C ASP A 328 -4.12 3.55 19.57
N LEU A 329 -4.30 2.55 20.46
CA LEU A 329 -5.37 2.60 21.48
C LEU A 329 -5.26 3.84 22.37
N LYS A 330 -4.04 4.22 22.75
CA LYS A 330 -3.80 5.44 23.52
C LYS A 330 -4.12 6.71 22.70
N ARG A 331 -3.81 6.73 21.43
CA ARG A 331 -4.17 7.82 20.52
C ARG A 331 -5.68 7.95 20.37
N ILE A 332 -6.39 6.82 20.28
CA ILE A 332 -7.86 6.78 20.24
C ILE A 332 -8.46 7.50 21.48
N ASP A 333 -7.92 7.24 22.67
CA ASP A 333 -8.41 7.87 23.92
C ASP A 333 -8.16 9.38 23.96
N GLN A 334 -7.13 9.86 23.29
CA GLN A 334 -6.73 11.27 23.29
C GLN A 334 -7.46 12.11 22.24
N GLN A 335 -8.13 11.49 21.29
CA GLN A 335 -8.75 12.20 20.18
C GLN A 335 -10.16 12.72 20.50
N LYS A 336 -10.45 13.90 19.95
CA LYS A 336 -11.78 14.50 19.99
C LYS A 336 -12.76 13.79 19.05
N ASN A 337 -12.27 13.41 17.87
CA ASN A 337 -13.05 12.67 16.90
C ASN A 337 -13.09 11.19 17.28
N GLN A 338 -14.27 10.65 17.43
CA GLN A 338 -14.50 9.26 17.79
C GLN A 338 -14.58 8.32 16.58
N THR A 339 -14.03 8.74 15.44
CA THR A 339 -13.96 7.89 14.24
C THR A 339 -12.64 7.12 14.21
N ILE A 340 -12.75 5.80 14.19
CA ILE A 340 -11.62 4.87 14.16
C ILE A 340 -11.63 4.15 12.82
N PHE A 341 -10.56 4.27 12.08
CA PHE A 341 -10.37 3.59 10.82
C PHE A 341 -9.52 2.33 11.02
N ILE A 342 -10.04 1.19 10.60
CA ILE A 342 -9.39 -0.11 10.71
C ILE A 342 -9.14 -0.62 9.29
N ASP A 343 -7.88 -0.76 8.94
CA ASP A 343 -7.47 -1.21 7.61
C ASP A 343 -7.06 -2.68 7.65
N PHE A 344 -7.95 -3.54 7.17
CA PHE A 344 -7.67 -4.95 6.91
C PHE A 344 -7.47 -5.22 5.43
N SER A 345 -7.66 -4.19 4.62
CA SER A 345 -7.60 -4.35 3.18
C SER A 345 -6.18 -4.22 2.66
N SER A 346 -5.96 -4.86 1.55
CA SER A 346 -4.81 -4.59 0.73
C SER A 346 -5.14 -3.50 -0.28
N PHE A 347 -4.11 -2.87 -0.84
CA PHE A 347 -4.25 -1.88 -1.91
C PHE A 347 -5.00 -2.41 -3.14
N TYR A 348 -4.95 -3.71 -3.37
CA TYR A 348 -5.70 -4.46 -4.36
C TYR A 348 -6.56 -5.51 -3.68
N ASP A 349 -7.71 -5.81 -4.24
CA ASP A 349 -8.54 -6.93 -3.80
C ASP A 349 -7.77 -8.25 -3.95
N ARG A 350 -7.45 -8.91 -2.85
CA ARG A 350 -6.60 -10.10 -2.82
C ARG A 350 -7.12 -11.21 -1.94
N GLY A 351 -8.17 -10.93 -1.16
CA GLY A 351 -8.66 -11.88 -0.16
C GLY A 351 -7.54 -12.31 0.80
N ASN A 352 -6.80 -11.34 1.35
CA ASN A 352 -5.50 -11.62 1.94
C ASN A 352 -5.33 -11.15 3.36
N GLU A 353 -6.36 -10.67 3.97
CA GLU A 353 -6.36 -10.38 5.39
C GLU A 353 -6.03 -11.66 6.14
N SER A 354 -5.12 -11.56 7.09
CA SER A 354 -4.83 -12.68 7.97
C SER A 354 -5.92 -12.77 9.04
N PRO A 355 -6.76 -13.80 9.04
CA PRO A 355 -7.81 -13.93 10.05
C PRO A 355 -7.28 -13.89 11.48
N ALA A 356 -6.05 -14.35 11.70
CA ALA A 356 -5.42 -14.30 13.02
C ALA A 356 -5.06 -12.88 13.44
N VAL A 357 -4.59 -12.04 12.51
CA VAL A 357 -4.28 -10.62 12.76
C VAL A 357 -5.57 -9.85 12.97
N GLU A 358 -6.57 -10.06 12.13
CA GLU A 358 -7.89 -9.43 12.26
C GLU A 358 -8.53 -9.75 13.62
N ASP A 359 -8.60 -11.03 14.01
CA ASP A 359 -9.19 -11.42 15.28
C ASP A 359 -8.43 -10.84 16.47
N PHE A 360 -7.11 -10.79 16.38
CA PHE A 360 -6.27 -10.16 17.40
C PHE A 360 -6.56 -8.66 17.54
N LEU A 361 -6.59 -7.91 16.44
CA LEU A 361 -6.83 -6.47 16.47
C LEU A 361 -8.24 -6.12 16.92
N LEU A 362 -9.24 -6.84 16.44
CA LEU A 362 -10.62 -6.70 16.92
C LEU A 362 -10.74 -7.06 18.40
N GLY A 363 -10.00 -8.07 18.86
CA GLY A 363 -9.89 -8.45 20.27
C GLY A 363 -9.28 -7.36 21.13
N LEU A 364 -8.22 -6.67 20.65
CA LEU A 364 -7.64 -5.53 21.35
C LEU A 364 -8.65 -4.38 21.54
N LEU A 365 -9.44 -4.07 20.51
CA LEU A 365 -10.48 -3.04 20.59
C LEU A 365 -11.62 -3.46 21.53
N ASP A 366 -12.05 -4.73 21.46
CA ASP A 366 -13.09 -5.29 22.33
C ASP A 366 -12.67 -5.24 23.80
N ASP A 367 -11.44 -5.64 24.12
CA ASP A 367 -10.87 -5.55 25.46
C ASP A 367 -10.71 -4.09 25.91
N HIS A 368 -10.24 -3.21 25.03
CA HIS A 368 -10.04 -1.80 25.35
C HIS A 368 -11.34 -1.08 25.73
N PHE A 369 -12.40 -1.29 24.99
CA PHE A 369 -13.68 -0.64 25.22
C PHE A 369 -14.56 -1.39 26.23
N GLY A 370 -14.40 -2.72 26.34
CA GLY A 370 -15.25 -3.56 27.21
C GLY A 370 -14.74 -3.74 28.63
N LYS A 371 -13.43 -3.84 28.82
CA LYS A 371 -12.85 -4.25 30.11
C LYS A 371 -11.98 -3.18 30.78
N TYR A 372 -11.40 -2.26 30.02
CA TYR A 372 -10.35 -1.38 30.55
C TYR A 372 -10.69 0.10 30.34
N SER A 373 -11.10 0.74 31.42
CA SER A 373 -11.18 2.21 31.50
C SER A 373 -9.91 2.84 32.09
N SER A 374 -8.82 2.12 32.32
CA SER A 374 -7.62 2.69 32.91
C SER A 374 -6.70 3.28 31.85
N VAL A 375 -6.72 4.59 31.78
CA VAL A 375 -5.90 5.43 30.88
C VAL A 375 -4.40 5.41 31.22
N ASP A 376 -4.00 4.78 32.34
CA ASP A 376 -2.67 4.95 32.91
C ASP A 376 -1.63 3.88 32.53
N GLU A 377 -2.04 2.78 31.87
CA GLU A 377 -1.08 1.77 31.45
C GLU A 377 -0.36 2.14 30.15
N THR A 378 0.97 2.02 30.18
CA THR A 378 1.79 2.20 28.96
C THR A 378 1.59 1.04 28.00
N ALA A 379 1.80 1.27 26.67
CA ALA A 379 1.77 0.19 25.67
C ALA A 379 2.70 -0.98 26.02
N LEU A 380 3.86 -0.72 26.61
CA LEU A 380 4.78 -1.77 27.06
C LEU A 380 4.26 -2.59 28.25
N GLN A 381 3.49 -1.98 29.17
CA GLN A 381 2.85 -2.72 30.27
C GLN A 381 1.72 -3.61 29.73
N LYS A 382 0.90 -3.09 28.82
CA LYS A 382 -0.12 -3.87 28.11
C LYS A 382 0.50 -5.01 27.32
N LEU A 383 1.58 -4.74 26.57
CA LEU A 383 2.30 -5.76 25.81
C LEU A 383 2.81 -6.89 26.71
N ARG A 384 3.30 -6.55 27.90
CA ARG A 384 3.78 -7.57 28.87
C ARG A 384 2.63 -8.45 29.39
N ALA A 385 1.47 -7.87 29.63
CA ALA A 385 0.27 -8.60 30.01
C ALA A 385 -0.20 -9.54 28.88
N TYR A 386 -0.29 -9.03 27.65
CA TYR A 386 -0.64 -9.82 26.47
C TYR A 386 0.35 -10.96 26.21
N SER A 387 1.64 -10.70 26.35
CA SER A 387 2.66 -11.73 26.15
C SER A 387 2.48 -12.90 27.13
N ARG A 388 2.12 -12.59 28.36
CA ARG A 388 1.79 -13.62 29.36
C ARG A 388 0.51 -14.36 29.01
N GLU A 389 -0.50 -13.66 28.55
CA GLU A 389 -1.77 -14.26 28.14
C GLU A 389 -1.59 -15.18 26.93
N LEU A 390 -0.85 -14.74 25.92
CA LEU A 390 -0.68 -15.47 24.65
C LEU A 390 0.27 -16.66 24.77
N ALA A 391 1.37 -16.54 25.55
CA ALA A 391 2.44 -17.54 25.59
C ALA A 391 2.59 -18.25 26.94
N GLY A 392 1.79 -17.87 27.94
CA GLY A 392 1.91 -18.36 29.31
C GLY A 392 3.17 -17.85 30.04
N ASP A 393 3.23 -18.01 31.35
CA ASP A 393 4.30 -17.46 32.19
C ASP A 393 5.71 -17.88 31.74
N ARG A 394 5.85 -19.10 31.24
CA ARG A 394 7.14 -19.66 30.83
C ARG A 394 7.78 -18.92 29.67
N PHE A 395 6.97 -18.48 28.70
CA PHE A 395 7.44 -17.86 27.45
C PHE A 395 7.06 -16.38 27.32
N ALA A 396 6.41 -15.82 28.33
CA ALA A 396 5.95 -14.42 28.33
C ALA A 396 7.09 -13.43 28.01
N ASP A 397 8.23 -13.57 28.69
CA ASP A 397 9.37 -12.67 28.44
C ASP A 397 10.01 -12.90 27.07
N THR A 398 10.01 -14.13 26.56
CA THR A 398 10.50 -14.43 25.20
C THR A 398 9.64 -13.74 24.17
N LEU A 399 8.31 -13.86 24.28
CA LEU A 399 7.37 -13.21 23.37
C LEU A 399 7.44 -11.69 23.48
N TYR A 400 7.42 -11.15 24.70
CA TYR A 400 7.55 -9.71 24.94
C TYR A 400 8.80 -9.13 24.26
N ASN A 401 9.96 -9.74 24.50
CA ASN A 401 11.21 -9.27 23.90
C ASN A 401 11.24 -9.46 22.38
N ALA A 402 10.58 -10.46 21.83
CA ALA A 402 10.46 -10.63 20.39
C ALA A 402 9.63 -9.49 19.75
N LEU A 403 8.51 -9.14 20.36
CA LEU A 403 7.63 -8.09 19.84
C LEU A 403 8.24 -6.69 19.99
N VAL A 404 8.96 -6.41 21.09
CA VAL A 404 9.72 -5.17 21.22
C VAL A 404 10.83 -5.07 20.15
N ASN A 405 11.55 -6.18 19.90
CA ASN A 405 12.58 -6.19 18.86
C ASN A 405 11.98 -6.06 17.44
N LEU A 406 10.73 -6.49 17.24
CA LEU A 406 10.02 -6.30 15.97
C LEU A 406 9.75 -4.81 15.73
N GLU A 407 9.23 -4.10 16.72
CA GLU A 407 9.07 -2.65 16.69
C GLU A 407 10.39 -1.93 16.40
N GLU A 408 11.48 -2.33 17.08
CA GLU A 408 12.81 -1.79 16.81
C GLU A 408 13.26 -2.04 15.35
N ALA A 409 12.90 -3.19 14.77
CA ALA A 409 13.20 -3.48 13.36
C ALA A 409 12.42 -2.56 12.43
N PHE A 410 11.14 -2.31 12.72
CA PHE A 410 10.30 -1.39 11.94
C PHE A 410 10.76 0.07 12.07
N ALA A 411 11.07 0.50 13.28
CA ALA A 411 11.65 1.82 13.51
C ALA A 411 12.98 1.99 12.78
N TYR A 412 13.84 0.96 12.80
CA TYR A 412 15.09 0.97 12.03
C TYR A 412 14.83 1.12 10.53
N ARG A 413 13.86 0.38 9.99
CA ARG A 413 13.46 0.45 8.59
C ARG A 413 12.98 1.86 8.23
N SER A 414 12.06 2.43 9.01
CA SER A 414 11.49 3.76 8.72
C SER A 414 12.54 4.87 8.68
N VAL A 415 13.59 4.76 9.47
CA VAL A 415 14.70 5.75 9.51
C VAL A 415 15.74 5.51 8.40
N ASN A 416 16.10 4.26 8.13
CA ASN A 416 17.25 3.92 7.30
C ASN A 416 16.91 3.59 5.86
N PHE A 417 15.63 3.28 5.58
CA PHE A 417 15.25 2.97 4.23
C PHE A 417 14.75 4.22 3.52
N ARG A 418 15.41 4.54 2.44
CA ARG A 418 15.10 5.69 1.59
C ARG A 418 14.06 5.30 0.54
N SER A 419 12.96 4.74 0.97
CA SER A 419 11.85 4.57 0.08
C SER A 419 10.99 5.82 0.20
N VAL A 420 11.05 6.67 -0.77
CA VAL A 420 10.13 7.81 -0.90
C VAL A 420 8.70 7.32 -1.13
N TYR A 421 8.56 6.06 -1.54
CA TYR A 421 7.27 5.47 -1.90
C TYR A 421 7.17 4.06 -1.32
N GLY A 422 6.17 3.79 -0.51
CA GLY A 422 5.84 2.45 0.01
C GLY A 422 5.73 1.38 -1.09
N ILE A 423 5.37 1.80 -2.28
CA ILE A 423 5.38 1.07 -3.54
C ILE A 423 6.73 0.42 -3.85
N TYR A 424 7.83 1.10 -3.62
CA TYR A 424 9.17 0.57 -3.95
C TYR A 424 9.58 -0.60 -3.07
N TRP A 425 9.02 -0.70 -1.88
CA TRP A 425 9.16 -1.90 -1.05
C TRP A 425 8.63 -3.12 -1.73
N ASN A 426 7.43 -2.99 -2.29
CA ASN A 426 6.75 -4.07 -2.96
C ASN A 426 7.47 -4.42 -4.27
N VAL A 427 7.98 -3.44 -4.99
CA VAL A 427 8.82 -3.65 -6.16
C VAL A 427 10.13 -4.33 -5.75
N SER A 428 10.78 -3.89 -4.69
CA SER A 428 12.02 -4.51 -4.20
C SER A 428 11.82 -5.96 -3.78
N SER A 429 10.69 -6.32 -3.20
CA SER A 429 10.37 -7.70 -2.85
C SER A 429 10.25 -8.62 -4.06
N ARG A 430 10.09 -8.06 -5.27
CA ARG A 430 10.05 -8.79 -6.53
C ARG A 430 11.40 -9.30 -7.01
N MET A 431 12.48 -8.85 -6.42
CA MET A 431 13.81 -9.35 -6.75
C MET A 431 13.92 -10.86 -6.53
N ILE A 432 13.10 -11.41 -5.62
CA ILE A 432 13.11 -12.83 -5.29
C ILE A 432 12.82 -13.74 -6.48
N ASN A 433 11.96 -13.35 -7.40
CA ASN A 433 11.60 -14.17 -8.55
C ASN A 433 12.35 -13.81 -9.84
N ARG A 434 13.37 -12.94 -9.77
CA ARG A 434 14.28 -12.66 -10.90
C ARG A 434 15.60 -13.39 -10.75
N PRO A 435 16.21 -13.86 -11.85
CA PRO A 435 17.56 -14.39 -11.79
C PRO A 435 18.56 -13.26 -11.54
N LEU A 436 19.41 -13.43 -10.52
CA LEU A 436 20.54 -12.55 -10.28
C LEU A 436 21.71 -13.06 -11.08
N VAL A 437 22.07 -12.35 -12.16
CA VAL A 437 23.15 -12.71 -13.07
C VAL A 437 24.11 -11.54 -13.26
N ALA A 438 25.36 -11.82 -13.58
CA ALA A 438 26.36 -10.78 -13.80
C ALA A 438 26.04 -9.94 -15.04
N VAL A 439 25.56 -10.58 -16.10
CA VAL A 439 25.29 -9.97 -17.41
C VAL A 439 23.85 -10.25 -17.85
N PRO A 440 22.87 -9.44 -17.40
CA PRO A 440 21.45 -9.64 -17.74
C PRO A 440 21.18 -9.69 -19.26
N GLN A 441 21.99 -9.01 -20.06
CA GLN A 441 21.88 -8.99 -21.53
C GLN A 441 22.15 -10.36 -22.20
N ARG A 442 22.68 -11.33 -21.44
CA ARG A 442 22.90 -12.71 -21.90
C ARG A 442 21.73 -13.64 -21.66
N LEU A 443 20.75 -13.20 -20.89
CA LEU A 443 19.52 -13.96 -20.74
C LEU A 443 18.85 -14.12 -22.11
N SER A 444 18.42 -15.32 -22.45
CA SER A 444 17.59 -15.55 -23.64
C SER A 444 16.21 -14.90 -23.45
N ALA A 445 15.52 -14.62 -24.55
CA ALA A 445 14.16 -14.09 -24.50
C ALA A 445 13.20 -15.00 -23.72
N GLU A 446 13.41 -16.34 -23.77
CA GLU A 446 12.64 -17.29 -22.98
C GLU A 446 12.94 -17.19 -21.49
N GLU A 447 14.20 -17.05 -21.10
CA GLU A 447 14.60 -16.87 -19.70
C GLU A 447 14.08 -15.56 -19.14
N GLU A 448 14.12 -14.49 -19.93
CA GLU A 448 13.65 -13.17 -19.52
C GLU A 448 12.11 -13.09 -19.44
N SER A 449 11.40 -13.70 -20.37
CA SER A 449 9.93 -13.66 -20.44
C SER A 449 9.23 -14.41 -19.31
N TYR A 450 9.92 -15.35 -18.68
CA TYR A 450 9.37 -16.09 -17.55
C TYR A 450 9.22 -15.25 -16.29
N PHE A 451 10.05 -14.22 -16.14
CA PHE A 451 10.13 -13.40 -14.93
C PHE A 451 9.52 -12.03 -15.18
N LEU A 452 8.24 -11.89 -14.98
CA LEU A 452 7.53 -10.61 -15.01
C LEU A 452 8.17 -9.57 -15.93
N PRO A 453 7.94 -9.62 -17.22
CA PRO A 453 8.53 -8.65 -18.13
C PRO A 453 8.00 -7.24 -17.92
N PHE A 454 6.94 -7.08 -17.11
CA PHE A 454 6.20 -5.86 -16.98
C PHE A 454 6.81 -4.89 -15.96
N ILE A 455 7.13 -5.35 -14.76
CA ILE A 455 7.62 -4.48 -13.68
C ILE A 455 9.13 -4.26 -13.80
N PHE A 456 9.85 -5.28 -14.27
CA PHE A 456 11.30 -5.28 -14.34
C PHE A 456 11.83 -5.30 -15.77
N ASN A 457 11.01 -4.96 -16.73
CA ASN A 457 11.48 -4.84 -18.12
C ASN A 457 12.33 -3.59 -18.26
N ILE A 458 13.64 -3.77 -18.29
CA ILE A 458 14.65 -2.72 -18.43
C ILE A 458 14.48 -1.91 -19.74
N SER A 459 13.85 -2.49 -20.75
CA SER A 459 13.57 -1.79 -22.00
C SER A 459 12.47 -0.72 -21.85
N ARG A 460 11.69 -0.75 -20.79
CA ARG A 460 10.70 0.27 -20.48
C ARG A 460 11.31 1.28 -19.53
N GLU A 461 11.32 2.51 -19.95
CA GLU A 461 12.02 3.59 -19.28
C GLU A 461 11.57 3.77 -17.82
N GLU A 462 10.37 3.39 -17.50
CA GLU A 462 9.79 3.54 -16.20
C GLU A 462 10.03 2.38 -15.24
N ALA A 463 9.82 1.16 -15.68
CA ALA A 463 10.30 0.01 -14.93
C ALA A 463 11.82 0.12 -14.74
N ARG A 464 12.51 0.73 -15.70
CA ARG A 464 13.90 1.11 -15.60
C ARG A 464 14.14 2.18 -14.54
N ASN A 465 13.31 3.19 -14.38
CA ASN A 465 13.48 4.21 -13.36
C ASN A 465 13.15 3.69 -11.95
N ASP A 466 12.09 2.92 -11.81
CA ASP A 466 11.74 2.26 -10.56
C ASP A 466 12.79 1.22 -10.14
N TYR A 467 13.44 0.59 -11.13
CA TYR A 467 14.51 -0.38 -10.94
C TYR A 467 15.89 0.28 -10.82
N LEU A 468 16.10 1.41 -11.50
CA LEU A 468 17.35 2.16 -11.60
C LEU A 468 17.52 3.23 -10.53
N ASP A 469 16.54 3.43 -9.69
CA ASP A 469 16.80 4.04 -8.39
C ASP A 469 17.83 3.23 -7.59
N PHE A 470 18.12 2.01 -8.04
CA PHE A 470 19.30 1.25 -7.64
C PHE A 470 20.62 1.81 -8.17
N HIS A 471 20.64 2.50 -9.28
CA HIS A 471 21.87 2.99 -9.91
C HIS A 471 22.39 4.32 -9.38
N GLY A 472 21.52 5.18 -8.93
CA GLY A 472 21.91 6.56 -8.70
C GLY A 472 22.41 6.90 -7.31
N GLY A 473 22.33 6.03 -6.36
CA GLY A 473 22.72 6.28 -4.97
C GLY A 473 21.93 7.39 -4.27
N ARG A 474 21.04 8.08 -4.95
CA ARG A 474 20.34 9.24 -4.40
C ARG A 474 19.07 8.85 -3.61
N TRP A 475 18.44 7.74 -3.99
CA TRP A 475 17.18 7.27 -3.43
C TRP A 475 17.22 5.81 -2.99
N THR A 476 18.36 5.14 -3.16
CA THR A 476 18.51 3.73 -2.88
C THR A 476 18.81 3.50 -1.40
N THR A 477 18.12 2.57 -0.79
CA THR A 477 18.48 2.06 0.52
C THR A 477 19.80 1.31 0.41
N SER A 478 20.75 1.59 1.30
CA SER A 478 22.03 0.87 1.34
C SER A 478 21.80 -0.63 1.52
N PRO A 479 22.50 -1.50 0.75
CA PRO A 479 22.47 -2.95 0.99
C PRO A 479 22.77 -3.33 2.43
N ASP A 480 23.71 -2.63 3.07
CA ASP A 480 24.06 -2.86 4.47
C ASP A 480 22.88 -2.56 5.41
N ALA A 481 22.14 -1.48 5.15
CA ALA A 481 20.93 -1.16 5.93
C ALA A 481 19.88 -2.25 5.77
N ILE A 482 19.68 -2.77 4.54
CA ILE A 482 18.76 -3.88 4.30
C ILE A 482 19.23 -5.13 5.04
N ARG A 483 20.51 -5.47 5.01
CA ARG A 483 21.07 -6.63 5.73
C ARG A 483 20.90 -6.54 7.23
N VAL A 484 21.11 -5.34 7.82
CA VAL A 484 20.85 -5.11 9.24
C VAL A 484 19.38 -5.36 9.57
N TYR A 485 18.48 -4.86 8.74
CA TYR A 485 17.03 -5.10 8.90
C TYR A 485 16.69 -6.60 8.78
N VAL A 486 17.20 -7.30 7.77
CA VAL A 486 17.03 -8.74 7.59
C VAL A 486 17.47 -9.50 8.84
N ASN A 487 18.63 -9.17 9.39
CA ASN A 487 19.15 -9.81 10.61
C ASN A 487 18.24 -9.58 11.82
N LYS A 488 17.72 -8.34 11.99
CA LYS A 488 16.76 -8.02 13.05
C LYS A 488 15.49 -8.86 12.91
N VAL A 489 14.87 -8.87 11.73
CA VAL A 489 13.64 -9.62 11.46
C VAL A 489 13.83 -11.13 11.62
N THR A 490 14.94 -11.67 11.12
CA THR A 490 15.29 -13.09 11.31
C THR A 490 15.47 -13.44 12.77
N GLY A 491 16.12 -12.56 13.53
CA GLY A 491 16.30 -12.74 14.99
C GLY A 491 14.96 -12.76 15.73
N VAL A 492 14.00 -11.92 15.32
CA VAL A 492 12.64 -11.93 15.86
C VAL A 492 11.93 -13.26 15.53
N SER A 493 11.91 -13.63 14.24
CA SER A 493 11.29 -14.88 13.82
C SER A 493 11.83 -16.08 14.58
N SER A 494 13.16 -16.19 14.73
CA SER A 494 13.79 -17.29 15.48
C SER A 494 13.39 -17.32 16.97
N LYS A 495 13.20 -16.15 17.59
CA LYS A 495 12.69 -16.08 18.97
C LYS A 495 11.24 -16.55 19.04
N LEU A 496 10.37 -16.15 18.11
CA LEU A 496 8.98 -16.59 18.06
C LEU A 496 8.88 -18.11 17.83
N GLU A 497 9.71 -18.67 16.94
CA GLU A 497 9.79 -20.10 16.67
C GLU A 497 10.30 -20.92 17.87
N SER A 498 11.03 -20.31 18.80
CA SER A 498 11.52 -20.99 20.01
C SER A 498 10.44 -21.17 21.08
N ILE A 499 9.28 -20.56 20.94
CA ILE A 499 8.14 -20.71 21.84
C ILE A 499 7.43 -22.02 21.50
N ASP A 500 7.18 -22.85 22.53
CA ASP A 500 6.42 -24.09 22.32
C ASP A 500 4.99 -23.78 21.84
N PRO A 501 4.62 -24.21 20.62
CA PRO A 501 3.31 -23.92 20.05
C PRO A 501 2.14 -24.37 20.94
N LYS A 502 2.35 -25.38 21.81
CA LYS A 502 1.33 -25.87 22.72
C LYS A 502 0.99 -24.91 23.87
N THR A 503 1.87 -23.94 24.14
CA THR A 503 1.64 -22.91 25.16
C THR A 503 0.97 -21.68 24.59
N LEU A 504 0.95 -21.52 23.25
CA LEU A 504 0.39 -20.35 22.59
C LEU A 504 -1.15 -20.43 22.54
N LYS A 505 -1.78 -19.31 22.83
CA LYS A 505 -3.20 -19.10 22.55
C LYS A 505 -3.38 -18.59 21.13
N GLY A 506 -4.11 -19.34 20.32
CA GLY A 506 -4.35 -19.01 18.92
C GLY A 506 -3.13 -19.25 18.03
N ASP A 507 -3.23 -18.85 16.78
CA ASP A 507 -2.24 -19.12 15.74
C ASP A 507 -1.50 -17.86 15.21
N LEU A 508 -1.76 -16.68 15.82
CA LEU A 508 -1.12 -15.43 15.43
C LEU A 508 0.41 -15.54 15.46
N ILE A 509 0.98 -16.01 16.57
CA ILE A 509 2.44 -16.02 16.78
C ILE A 509 3.14 -16.99 15.81
N PRO A 510 2.69 -18.25 15.65
CA PRO A 510 3.29 -19.15 14.66
C PRO A 510 3.18 -18.63 13.22
N LYS A 511 2.03 -18.08 12.84
CA LYS A 511 1.83 -17.52 11.51
C LYS A 511 2.72 -16.29 11.28
N MET A 512 2.83 -15.42 12.29
CA MET A 512 3.69 -14.24 12.21
C MET A 512 5.17 -14.63 12.13
N ALA A 513 5.62 -15.64 12.86
CA ALA A 513 7.00 -16.14 12.77
C ALA A 513 7.32 -16.61 11.34
N LEU A 514 6.43 -17.38 10.73
CA LEU A 514 6.55 -17.82 9.35
C LEU A 514 6.54 -16.65 8.37
N ALA A 515 5.62 -15.70 8.53
CA ALA A 515 5.52 -14.52 7.69
C ALA A 515 6.80 -13.66 7.75
N LEU A 516 7.38 -13.49 8.94
CA LEU A 516 8.65 -12.77 9.13
C LEU A 516 9.82 -13.49 8.45
N ARG A 517 9.88 -14.82 8.47
CA ARG A 517 10.90 -15.57 7.72
C ARG A 517 10.79 -15.35 6.22
N VAL A 518 9.57 -15.45 5.69
CA VAL A 518 9.32 -15.21 4.26
C VAL A 518 9.68 -13.76 3.92
N HIS A 519 9.28 -12.79 4.72
CA HIS A 519 9.62 -11.39 4.51
C HIS A 519 11.13 -11.15 4.53
N ALA A 520 11.84 -11.72 5.51
CA ALA A 520 13.30 -11.64 5.58
C ALA A 520 13.97 -12.20 4.33
N SER A 521 13.46 -13.30 3.78
CA SER A 521 13.96 -13.90 2.53
C SER A 521 13.78 -12.96 1.33
N LEU A 522 12.61 -12.32 1.20
CA LEU A 522 12.37 -11.32 0.14
C LEU A 522 13.33 -10.12 0.28
N MET A 523 13.54 -9.64 1.48
CA MET A 523 14.44 -8.52 1.74
C MET A 523 15.92 -8.88 1.56
N ARG A 524 16.30 -10.14 1.86
CA ARG A 524 17.65 -10.67 1.58
C ARG A 524 17.92 -10.64 0.08
N SER A 525 16.97 -11.07 -0.74
CA SER A 525 17.07 -10.97 -2.20
C SER A 525 17.23 -9.51 -2.66
N CYS A 526 16.45 -8.58 -2.09
CA CYS A 526 16.58 -7.16 -2.39
C CYS A 526 18.01 -6.64 -2.08
N ALA A 527 18.59 -7.00 -0.94
CA ALA A 527 19.96 -6.63 -0.60
C ALA A 527 20.96 -7.18 -1.63
N ASN A 528 20.82 -8.45 -1.99
CA ASN A 528 21.67 -9.11 -2.97
C ASN A 528 21.63 -8.42 -4.34
N PHE A 529 20.44 -8.12 -4.84
CA PHE A 529 20.28 -7.41 -6.11
C PHE A 529 20.84 -6.01 -6.08
N THR A 530 20.60 -5.26 -4.99
CA THR A 530 21.10 -3.88 -4.85
C THR A 530 22.64 -3.87 -4.86
N GLU A 531 23.26 -4.75 -4.08
CA GLU A 531 24.72 -4.85 -3.99
C GLU A 531 25.35 -5.34 -5.29
N ALA A 532 24.76 -6.36 -5.93
CA ALA A 532 25.18 -6.83 -7.24
C ALA A 532 25.10 -5.75 -8.31
N GLN A 533 24.05 -4.90 -8.26
CA GLN A 533 23.92 -3.79 -9.19
C GLN A 533 25.01 -2.73 -8.99
N GLN A 534 25.36 -2.40 -7.76
CA GLN A 534 26.48 -1.50 -7.48
C GLN A 534 27.80 -2.01 -8.05
N ILE A 535 28.05 -3.32 -7.94
CA ILE A 535 29.22 -3.95 -8.53
C ILE A 535 29.15 -3.90 -10.07
N ARG A 536 27.99 -4.18 -10.65
CA ARG A 536 27.78 -4.07 -12.11
C ARG A 536 28.03 -2.67 -12.62
N ASP A 537 27.56 -1.65 -11.92
CA ASP A 537 27.77 -0.25 -12.32
C ASP A 537 29.24 0.13 -12.29
N THR A 538 29.97 -0.28 -11.25
CA THR A 538 31.41 -0.06 -11.14
C THR A 538 32.18 -0.76 -12.26
N ASN A 539 31.71 -1.91 -12.72
CA ASN A 539 32.34 -2.72 -13.75
C ASN A 539 31.63 -2.63 -15.13
N ALA A 540 30.76 -1.61 -15.33
CA ALA A 540 29.89 -1.51 -16.50
C ALA A 540 30.63 -1.61 -17.84
N VAL A 541 31.85 -1.05 -17.93
CA VAL A 541 32.65 -1.06 -19.16
C VAL A 541 33.12 -2.49 -19.46
N LYS A 542 33.57 -3.24 -18.44
CA LYS A 542 33.96 -4.64 -18.59
C LYS A 542 32.78 -5.51 -18.97
N LEU A 543 31.63 -5.33 -18.30
CA LEU A 543 30.42 -6.15 -18.48
C LEU A 543 29.71 -5.92 -19.82
N ASN A 544 29.84 -4.74 -20.41
CA ASN A 544 29.27 -4.41 -21.71
C ASN A 544 30.25 -4.55 -22.88
N GLY A 545 31.49 -4.90 -22.59
CA GLY A 545 32.54 -5.14 -23.59
C GLY A 545 32.44 -6.52 -24.27
N PRO A 546 33.23 -6.75 -25.29
CA PRO A 546 33.36 -8.10 -25.89
C PRO A 546 33.94 -9.06 -24.87
N ILE A 547 33.48 -10.29 -24.90
CA ILE A 547 33.97 -11.36 -24.01
C ILE A 547 35.41 -11.69 -24.41
N HIS A 548 36.33 -11.42 -23.54
CA HIS A 548 37.69 -11.93 -23.64
C HIS A 548 37.86 -13.02 -22.58
N ARG A 549 38.24 -14.20 -22.98
CA ARG A 549 38.65 -15.20 -22.00
C ARG A 549 39.97 -14.74 -21.38
N PRO A 550 40.09 -14.74 -20.05
CA PRO A 550 41.33 -14.36 -19.40
C PRO A 550 42.43 -15.35 -19.86
N ASP A 551 43.63 -14.83 -20.14
CA ASP A 551 44.79 -15.64 -20.34
C ASP A 551 45.01 -16.53 -19.10
N LYS A 552 45.45 -17.75 -19.30
CA LYS A 552 45.66 -18.77 -18.26
C LYS A 552 46.54 -18.28 -17.09
N GLU A 553 47.24 -17.19 -17.27
CA GLU A 553 48.16 -16.58 -16.27
C GLU A 553 47.51 -15.43 -15.47
N ALA A 554 46.29 -15.00 -15.81
CA ALA A 554 45.62 -13.96 -15.03
C ALA A 554 45.23 -14.51 -13.65
N ASN A 555 45.82 -13.90 -12.61
CA ASN A 555 45.52 -14.28 -11.22
C ASN A 555 44.21 -13.68 -10.78
N TRP A 556 43.11 -14.24 -11.27
CA TRP A 556 41.75 -13.79 -11.10
C TRP A 556 41.17 -14.08 -9.71
N THR A 557 41.90 -14.82 -8.86
CA THR A 557 41.45 -15.18 -7.51
C THR A 557 41.50 -14.00 -6.51
N GLY A 558 42.04 -12.86 -6.89
CA GLY A 558 42.26 -11.71 -6.02
C GLY A 558 41.39 -10.49 -6.34
N ASP A 559 40.52 -10.51 -7.35
CA ASP A 559 39.61 -9.39 -7.65
C ASP A 559 38.52 -9.29 -6.56
N PRO A 560 38.46 -8.21 -5.76
CA PRO A 560 37.51 -8.09 -4.66
C PRO A 560 36.06 -8.05 -5.16
N ASP A 561 35.79 -7.44 -6.32
CA ASP A 561 34.44 -7.35 -6.86
C ASP A 561 33.96 -8.71 -7.36
N LEU A 562 34.85 -9.52 -7.98
CA LEU A 562 34.56 -10.89 -8.36
C LEU A 562 34.22 -11.75 -7.14
N LEU A 563 35.05 -11.69 -6.10
CA LEU A 563 34.82 -12.47 -4.87
C LEU A 563 33.51 -12.07 -4.21
N LYS A 564 33.22 -10.77 -4.16
CA LYS A 564 32.00 -10.23 -3.59
C LYS A 564 30.78 -10.64 -4.40
N PHE A 565 30.83 -10.52 -5.73
CA PHE A 565 29.72 -10.91 -6.60
C PHE A 565 29.43 -12.43 -6.51
N ASN A 566 30.48 -13.25 -6.46
CA ASN A 566 30.33 -14.69 -6.24
C ASN A 566 29.66 -15.01 -4.89
N ALA A 567 30.03 -14.29 -3.83
CA ALA A 567 29.41 -14.46 -2.52
C ALA A 567 27.92 -14.09 -2.55
N ILE A 568 27.58 -12.98 -3.20
CA ILE A 568 26.20 -12.52 -3.37
C ILE A 568 25.38 -13.54 -4.17
N MET A 569 25.92 -14.08 -5.25
CA MET A 569 25.22 -15.10 -6.06
C MET A 569 24.97 -16.39 -5.28
N ARG A 570 25.93 -16.82 -4.47
CA ARG A 570 25.73 -17.99 -3.59
C ARG A 570 24.65 -17.73 -2.57
N ASP A 571 24.71 -16.58 -1.92
CA ASP A 571 23.69 -16.16 -0.94
C ASP A 571 22.30 -16.12 -1.55
N GLU A 572 22.17 -15.65 -2.80
CA GLU A 572 20.89 -15.62 -3.51
C GLU A 572 20.37 -17.00 -3.92
N LEU A 573 21.28 -17.91 -4.33
CA LEU A 573 20.93 -19.30 -4.61
C LEU A 573 20.42 -20.01 -3.35
N ASP A 574 21.14 -19.85 -2.24
CA ASP A 574 20.74 -20.43 -0.95
C ASP A 574 19.39 -19.86 -0.49
N ASN A 575 19.23 -18.53 -0.58
CA ASN A 575 17.98 -17.85 -0.24
C ASN A 575 16.79 -18.36 -1.07
N ALA A 576 16.95 -18.49 -2.38
CA ALA A 576 15.89 -19.00 -3.27
C ALA A 576 15.52 -20.46 -2.95
N ALA A 577 16.53 -21.30 -2.65
CA ALA A 577 16.32 -22.69 -2.29
C ALA A 577 15.63 -22.83 -0.91
N GLU A 578 16.07 -22.06 0.08
CA GLU A 578 15.49 -22.02 1.42
C GLU A 578 14.04 -21.56 1.38
N LEU A 579 13.75 -20.48 0.62
CA LEU A 579 12.37 -19.99 0.47
C LEU A 579 11.49 -21.02 -0.23
N ALA A 580 11.97 -21.62 -1.32
CA ALA A 580 11.20 -22.66 -2.04
C ALA A 580 10.87 -23.85 -1.12
N ALA A 581 11.80 -24.27 -0.26
CA ALA A 581 11.57 -25.32 0.72
C ALA A 581 10.53 -24.89 1.77
N LEU A 582 10.64 -23.68 2.29
CA LEU A 582 9.70 -23.12 3.28
C LEU A 582 8.28 -23.04 2.72
N LEU A 583 8.13 -22.56 1.48
CA LEU A 583 6.82 -22.45 0.83
C LEU A 583 6.19 -23.83 0.58
N LYS A 584 6.99 -24.83 0.22
CA LYS A 584 6.52 -26.23 0.07
C LYS A 584 6.03 -26.84 1.37
N GLN A 585 6.58 -26.43 2.50
CA GLN A 585 6.21 -26.92 3.84
C GLN A 585 4.98 -26.20 4.43
N GLY A 586 4.28 -25.39 3.67
CA GLY A 586 3.06 -24.71 4.11
C GLY A 586 3.19 -23.18 4.17
N GLY A 587 4.26 -22.59 3.65
CA GLY A 587 4.46 -21.14 3.66
C GLY A 587 3.65 -20.36 2.62
N LEU A 588 3.00 -21.01 1.65
CA LEU A 588 2.21 -20.31 0.62
C LEU A 588 1.10 -19.41 1.17
N PRO A 589 0.35 -19.78 2.20
CA PRO A 589 -0.72 -18.94 2.73
C PRO A 589 -0.27 -17.58 3.29
N VAL A 590 1.01 -17.39 3.58
CA VAL A 590 1.54 -16.08 4.02
C VAL A 590 1.87 -15.14 2.85
N LEU A 591 1.70 -15.61 1.61
CA LEU A 591 1.94 -14.81 0.41
C LEU A 591 0.63 -14.36 -0.25
N CYS A 592 0.67 -13.15 -0.75
CA CYS A 592 -0.35 -12.63 -1.65
C CYS A 592 -0.05 -13.13 -3.06
N LEU A 593 -0.85 -14.07 -3.56
CA LEU A 593 -0.67 -14.68 -4.88
C LEU A 593 -1.69 -14.13 -5.87
N ALA A 594 -1.25 -13.90 -7.10
CA ALA A 594 -2.13 -13.62 -8.22
C ALA A 594 -2.96 -14.87 -8.59
N LYS A 595 -4.12 -14.65 -9.19
CA LYS A 595 -4.96 -15.74 -9.69
C LYS A 595 -4.34 -16.49 -10.87
N ASP A 596 -3.52 -15.80 -11.65
CA ASP A 596 -2.77 -16.30 -12.80
C ASP A 596 -1.56 -15.39 -13.09
N ASP A 597 -0.71 -15.79 -14.04
CA ASP A 597 0.53 -15.08 -14.38
C ASP A 597 0.27 -13.68 -14.99
N LEU A 598 -0.89 -13.44 -15.60
CA LEU A 598 -1.24 -12.15 -16.20
C LEU A 598 -1.61 -11.09 -15.14
N HIS A 599 -2.03 -11.54 -13.96
CA HIS A 599 -2.41 -10.67 -12.85
C HIS A 599 -1.32 -10.53 -11.80
N GLU A 600 -0.16 -11.09 -12.05
CA GLU A 600 1.03 -10.85 -11.24
C GLU A 600 1.43 -9.36 -11.33
N ASP A 601 1.71 -8.72 -10.19
CA ASP A 601 2.10 -7.31 -10.12
C ASP A 601 3.08 -7.06 -8.95
N CYS A 602 3.33 -5.82 -8.58
CA CYS A 602 4.24 -5.50 -7.49
C CYS A 602 3.72 -5.91 -6.09
N PHE A 603 2.45 -6.28 -5.96
CA PHE A 603 1.83 -6.70 -4.70
C PHE A 603 1.49 -8.19 -4.68
N LEU A 604 1.33 -8.81 -5.84
CA LEU A 604 0.93 -10.20 -5.99
C LEU A 604 2.04 -11.00 -6.65
N LEU A 605 2.52 -12.04 -5.99
CA LEU A 605 3.45 -12.99 -6.60
C LEU A 605 2.71 -13.96 -7.53
N GLY A 606 3.40 -14.49 -8.52
CA GLY A 606 2.82 -15.49 -9.42
C GLY A 606 2.32 -16.71 -8.66
N PRO A 607 1.25 -17.36 -9.14
CA PRO A 607 0.69 -18.53 -8.47
C PRO A 607 1.68 -19.70 -8.41
N ASP A 608 2.61 -19.79 -9.39
CA ASP A 608 3.68 -20.78 -9.41
C ASP A 608 5.01 -20.22 -8.89
N ILE A 609 4.99 -19.45 -7.80
CA ILE A 609 6.24 -18.87 -7.23
C ILE A 609 7.29 -19.93 -6.93
N ILE A 610 6.91 -21.14 -6.53
CA ILE A 610 7.86 -22.23 -6.24
C ILE A 610 8.55 -22.68 -7.52
N GLY A 611 7.82 -22.84 -8.62
CA GLY A 611 8.40 -23.14 -9.94
C GLY A 611 9.28 -22.01 -10.45
N GLN A 612 8.89 -20.75 -10.23
CA GLN A 612 9.69 -19.58 -10.56
C GLN A 612 11.03 -19.57 -9.81
N LEU A 613 11.04 -19.86 -8.52
CA LEU A 613 12.28 -19.95 -7.72
C LEU A 613 13.21 -21.07 -8.21
N GLN A 614 12.64 -22.22 -8.59
CA GLN A 614 13.43 -23.32 -9.14
C GLN A 614 14.00 -22.98 -10.53
N LYS A 615 13.23 -22.27 -11.37
CA LYS A 615 13.71 -21.82 -12.68
C LYS A 615 14.80 -20.76 -12.51
N LYS A 616 14.60 -19.78 -11.61
CA LYS A 616 15.61 -18.80 -11.22
C LYS A 616 16.93 -19.48 -10.85
N TYR A 617 16.86 -20.47 -9.95
CA TYR A 617 18.02 -21.23 -9.52
C TYR A 617 18.80 -21.84 -10.70
N ARG A 618 18.09 -22.51 -11.63
CA ARG A 618 18.71 -23.12 -12.82
C ARG A 618 19.36 -22.08 -13.74
N ILE A 619 18.68 -20.96 -13.98
CA ILE A 619 19.20 -19.86 -14.81
C ILE A 619 20.47 -19.29 -14.17
N MET A 620 20.47 -19.01 -12.89
CA MET A 620 21.64 -18.48 -12.20
C MET A 620 22.84 -19.44 -12.30
N ILE A 621 22.63 -20.74 -12.18
CA ILE A 621 23.67 -21.74 -12.34
C ILE A 621 24.21 -21.78 -13.79
N SER A 622 23.33 -21.70 -14.81
CA SER A 622 23.74 -21.71 -16.21
C SER A 622 24.55 -20.48 -16.60
N HIS A 623 24.30 -19.35 -15.96
CA HIS A 623 25.00 -18.07 -16.18
C HIS A 623 26.14 -17.80 -15.17
N TRP A 624 26.53 -18.79 -14.36
CA TRP A 624 27.55 -18.61 -13.32
C TRP A 624 28.90 -18.16 -13.89
N ARG A 625 29.31 -18.72 -15.04
CA ARG A 625 30.59 -18.39 -15.66
C ARG A 625 30.69 -16.98 -16.23
N ASP A 626 29.55 -16.30 -16.42
CA ASP A 626 29.56 -14.94 -16.94
C ASP A 626 30.35 -13.99 -16.02
N ILE A 627 30.41 -14.27 -14.72
CA ILE A 627 31.21 -13.52 -13.75
C ILE A 627 32.68 -13.64 -14.09
N GLU A 628 33.18 -14.87 -14.28
CA GLU A 628 34.57 -15.15 -14.58
C GLU A 628 34.98 -14.55 -15.92
N ASP A 629 34.12 -14.68 -16.94
CA ASP A 629 34.38 -14.20 -18.28
C ASP A 629 34.47 -12.66 -18.35
N TYR A 630 33.76 -11.91 -17.52
CA TYR A 630 33.65 -10.46 -17.62
C TYR A 630 34.44 -9.70 -16.56
N MET A 631 34.41 -10.15 -15.31
CA MET A 631 35.02 -9.41 -14.22
C MET A 631 36.53 -9.63 -14.13
N THR A 632 37.02 -10.74 -14.65
CA THR A 632 38.45 -11.06 -14.65
C THR A 632 39.20 -10.56 -15.88
N THR A 633 38.50 -10.09 -16.91
CA THR A 633 39.15 -9.61 -18.14
C THR A 633 39.83 -8.26 -17.87
N PRO A 634 41.18 -8.16 -18.03
CA PRO A 634 41.85 -6.88 -17.93
C PRO A 634 41.37 -5.93 -19.04
N PHE A 635 41.12 -4.71 -18.67
CA PHE A 635 40.81 -3.64 -19.62
C PHE A 635 42.06 -3.36 -20.45
N LYS A 636 41.99 -3.46 -21.78
CA LYS A 636 43.06 -3.01 -22.69
C LYS A 636 42.83 -1.60 -23.14
#